data_9fe1a369ea5942c6d1b54367d11be857
#
_entry.id   9fe1a369ea5942c6d1b54367d11be857
#
_cell.length_a   1.000
_cell.length_b   1.000
_cell.length_c   1.000
_cell.angle_alpha   90.00
_cell.angle_beta   90.00
_cell.angle_gamma   90.00
#
_symmetry.space_group_name_H-M   'P 1'
#
loop_
_entity.id
_entity.type
_entity.pdbx_description
1 polymer ?
#
loop_
_entity_poly.entity_id
_entity_poly.type
_entity_poly.pdbx_seq_one_letter_code
_entity_poly.pdbx_strand_id
1 'polypeptide(L)'
;MAAPPRIFVAGGDVYVESGTEENPDWDFARNLQVLLKNGLLEFSTSVFDAPIPSPRGPLHGANRDFSWQGLLVGPLGGRIYKALDGLYYAPLDGGELRPASVRVRATSAEYVYLDPGGRTYRVGVSLRAGGRLAVRASRPTVFVPLFDLRDMESGRAPRYSVAAREGEALVGSDAAPFAVRLSWRGRSAGLELWTDWVYKLGDGFRRVEDGYVRFVRRTSRLYAPIAVESLDGRLDVEVPLPRAAGAARCGPWAGDAVRRVMASLRAPREVAEAFALRVSRLASFGVPAGPAYYPEAGAMWFRRPWSRDAAEGFRWNAATYVELLGCGGWISRAIVRLLGLAVEAGGLRTLVDSGDYASDAFPQLLNAALRVYELTGSQEVLRAASRAAEAAASALRTGFSGCRLEDGLVLCRAGSSWMDSVHEVDGVAWPSRLPPGWLGSADPSGLYALVEVNALYLESYVKLSSALRSSGLQVPDGVSRLAEELSSGFRSRFYAPGRLPPLTYDPSTGRADWTRGSPAVEAMAVLRGIIYSADDLSAAWPQVRDLVVYRRMVALGDSVAPFGIVARDVERRPYLGDAEYHGYVVWPRDTPYLIEFMRAISADVEGVLLNNLDHMVAEGAIGYSSELFSAPIGGNPSPAGASENPVPVKNPAQYWSHWCDPYLEHYGWKGDGDRAEAQGSPARDAPARGGQRGGGGGPGRPLPVVARRVLLRDRIAHGPGGEAGLPVQGRGQVLPDLPRRDLRDIDIELRPCRPSS
;
A
#
# COMPACT_ATOMS: atom_id res chain seq x y z
N MET A 1 -30.85 15.19 -3.55
CA MET A 1 -29.44 14.77 -3.52
C MET A 1 -29.37 13.28 -3.76
N ALA A 2 -28.57 12.84 -4.68
CA ALA A 2 -28.32 11.43 -4.96
C ALA A 2 -27.78 10.75 -3.70
N ALA A 3 -28.17 9.50 -3.48
CA ALA A 3 -27.57 8.71 -2.40
C ALA A 3 -26.08 8.46 -2.74
N PRO A 4 -25.15 8.69 -1.80
CA PRO A 4 -23.75 8.39 -2.04
C PRO A 4 -23.55 6.90 -2.32
N PRO A 5 -22.50 6.51 -3.04
CA PRO A 5 -22.16 5.11 -3.21
C PRO A 5 -22.00 4.42 -1.86
N ARG A 6 -22.46 3.18 -1.80
CA ARG A 6 -22.40 2.36 -0.59
C ARG A 6 -21.21 1.42 -0.70
N ILE A 7 -20.35 1.42 0.32
CA ILE A 7 -19.22 0.50 0.43
C ILE A 7 -19.39 -0.37 1.67
N PHE A 8 -19.16 -1.67 1.51
CA PHE A 8 -19.20 -2.61 2.64
C PHE A 8 -18.35 -3.86 2.36
N VAL A 9 -17.98 -4.54 3.44
CA VAL A 9 -17.25 -5.81 3.38
C VAL A 9 -18.19 -6.95 3.73
N ALA A 10 -18.15 -8.04 2.99
CA ALA A 10 -18.90 -9.25 3.32
C ALA A 10 -18.11 -10.48 2.85
N GLY A 11 -17.85 -11.41 3.77
CA GLY A 11 -17.11 -12.64 3.48
C GLY A 11 -15.67 -12.42 2.98
N GLY A 12 -15.04 -11.31 3.35
CA GLY A 12 -13.71 -10.93 2.88
C GLY A 12 -13.65 -10.34 1.47
N ASP A 13 -14.80 -10.05 0.85
CA ASP A 13 -14.92 -9.31 -0.41
C ASP A 13 -15.41 -7.89 -0.12
N VAL A 14 -14.99 -6.92 -0.94
CA VAL A 14 -15.50 -5.54 -0.88
C VAL A 14 -16.53 -5.34 -1.97
N TYR A 15 -17.65 -4.76 -1.61
CA TYR A 15 -18.74 -4.38 -2.50
C TYR A 15 -18.82 -2.86 -2.55
N VAL A 16 -18.83 -2.30 -3.76
CA VAL A 16 -19.07 -0.89 -4.03
C VAL A 16 -20.31 -0.81 -4.90
N GLU A 17 -21.39 -0.26 -4.36
CA GLU A 17 -22.65 -0.04 -5.08
C GLU A 17 -22.71 1.42 -5.54
N SER A 18 -22.98 1.67 -6.82
CA SER A 18 -23.17 3.02 -7.32
C SER A 18 -24.41 3.65 -6.69
N GLY A 19 -24.36 4.97 -6.46
CA GLY A 19 -25.54 5.73 -6.08
C GLY A 19 -26.57 5.83 -7.23
N THR A 20 -27.72 6.41 -6.94
CA THR A 20 -28.80 6.56 -7.95
C THR A 20 -28.52 7.60 -9.01
N GLU A 21 -27.55 8.50 -8.79
CA GLU A 21 -27.03 9.44 -9.78
C GLU A 21 -25.52 9.29 -9.85
N GLU A 22 -25.00 9.33 -11.05
CA GLU A 22 -23.57 9.33 -11.28
C GLU A 22 -22.98 10.59 -10.64
N ASN A 23 -22.20 10.41 -9.58
CA ASN A 23 -21.26 11.41 -9.13
C ASN A 23 -19.86 10.95 -9.58
N PRO A 24 -19.44 11.32 -10.79
CA PRO A 24 -18.16 10.89 -11.33
C PRO A 24 -16.96 11.39 -10.51
N ASP A 25 -17.16 12.39 -9.67
CA ASP A 25 -16.12 12.96 -8.82
C ASP A 25 -15.96 12.22 -7.48
N TRP A 26 -16.86 11.28 -7.18
CA TRP A 26 -16.84 10.59 -5.90
C TRP A 26 -15.66 9.60 -5.77
N ASP A 27 -15.45 8.74 -6.75
CA ASP A 27 -14.33 7.82 -6.78
C ASP A 27 -13.01 8.56 -6.96
N PHE A 28 -13.07 9.69 -7.61
CA PHE A 28 -11.97 10.57 -7.88
C PHE A 28 -11.45 11.26 -6.61
N ALA A 29 -12.36 11.87 -5.83
CA ALA A 29 -12.01 12.51 -4.56
C ALA A 29 -11.42 11.51 -3.55
N ARG A 30 -11.85 10.24 -3.60
CA ARG A 30 -11.34 9.15 -2.74
C ARG A 30 -10.22 8.35 -3.36
N ASN A 31 -9.87 8.63 -4.62
CA ASN A 31 -8.88 7.88 -5.39
C ASN A 31 -9.13 6.35 -5.40
N LEU A 32 -10.43 5.96 -5.47
CA LEU A 32 -10.85 4.58 -5.32
C LEU A 32 -10.49 3.74 -6.56
N GLN A 33 -9.76 2.66 -6.36
CA GLN A 33 -9.23 1.81 -7.42
C GLN A 33 -9.44 0.34 -7.12
N VAL A 34 -9.68 -0.45 -8.17
CA VAL A 34 -9.49 -1.90 -8.15
C VAL A 34 -8.02 -2.17 -8.42
N LEU A 35 -7.37 -2.88 -7.50
CA LEU A 35 -5.99 -3.34 -7.64
C LEU A 35 -5.95 -4.86 -7.42
N LEU A 36 -5.57 -5.59 -8.45
CA LEU A 36 -5.40 -7.03 -8.42
C LEU A 36 -3.92 -7.36 -8.55
N LYS A 37 -3.40 -8.26 -7.71
CA LYS A 37 -1.98 -8.66 -7.73
C LYS A 37 -1.85 -10.18 -7.72
N ASN A 38 -0.95 -10.69 -8.55
CA ASN A 38 -0.60 -12.13 -8.56
C ASN A 38 0.88 -12.30 -8.97
N GLY A 39 1.78 -12.13 -8.03
CA GLY A 39 3.22 -12.21 -8.26
C GLY A 39 3.70 -11.15 -9.25
N LEU A 40 4.19 -11.58 -10.43
CA LEU A 40 4.71 -10.68 -11.45
C LEU A 40 3.65 -9.88 -12.22
N LEU A 41 2.37 -10.17 -12.01
CA LEU A 41 1.27 -9.42 -12.63
C LEU A 41 0.58 -8.50 -11.62
N GLU A 42 0.25 -7.32 -12.10
CA GLU A 42 -0.60 -6.35 -11.42
C GLU A 42 -1.58 -5.77 -12.43
N PHE A 43 -2.84 -5.68 -12.06
CA PHE A 43 -3.86 -5.01 -12.86
C PHE A 43 -4.60 -4.00 -12.00
N SER A 44 -4.66 -2.76 -12.45
CA SER A 44 -5.36 -1.69 -11.75
C SER A 44 -6.24 -0.88 -12.69
N THR A 45 -7.38 -0.44 -12.16
CA THR A 45 -8.33 0.44 -12.86
C THR A 45 -9.21 1.16 -11.84
N SER A 46 -9.86 2.24 -12.24
CA SER A 46 -10.89 2.89 -11.43
C SER A 46 -12.08 1.98 -11.18
N VAL A 47 -12.79 2.20 -10.08
CA VAL A 47 -13.95 1.38 -9.69
C VAL A 47 -15.12 1.55 -10.68
N PHE A 48 -15.42 2.80 -11.09
CA PHE A 48 -16.58 3.09 -11.93
C PHE A 48 -16.26 3.52 -13.36
N ASP A 49 -15.00 3.79 -13.67
CA ASP A 49 -14.56 4.14 -15.03
C ASP A 49 -14.22 2.92 -15.90
N ALA A 50 -14.68 1.73 -15.52
CA ALA A 50 -14.71 0.62 -16.43
C ALA A 50 -15.83 0.88 -17.48
N PRO A 51 -15.62 0.56 -18.73
CA PRO A 51 -14.59 -0.32 -19.29
C PRO A 51 -13.25 0.35 -19.58
N ILE A 52 -13.18 1.67 -19.67
CA ILE A 52 -11.94 2.39 -19.93
C ILE A 52 -11.67 3.32 -18.75
N PRO A 53 -10.47 3.24 -18.14
CA PRO A 53 -10.10 4.21 -17.12
C PRO A 53 -10.15 5.61 -17.70
N SER A 54 -10.93 6.49 -17.07
CA SER A 54 -11.07 7.86 -17.56
C SER A 54 -9.73 8.59 -17.50
N PRO A 55 -9.36 9.32 -18.53
CA PRO A 55 -8.19 10.19 -18.52
C PRO A 55 -8.41 11.45 -17.69
N ARG A 56 -9.43 11.49 -16.83
CA ARG A 56 -9.67 12.61 -15.95
C ARG A 56 -8.41 12.88 -15.17
N GLY A 57 -7.84 14.05 -15.41
CA GLY A 57 -6.67 14.50 -14.68
C GLY A 57 -6.98 14.53 -13.17
N PRO A 58 -5.99 14.49 -12.30
CA PRO A 58 -6.25 14.57 -10.88
C PRO A 58 -6.93 15.89 -10.58
N LEU A 59 -8.12 15.81 -10.11
CA LEU A 59 -8.84 16.89 -9.47
C LEU A 59 -8.47 16.83 -7.97
N HIS A 60 -8.49 17.96 -7.30
CA HIS A 60 -8.40 18.03 -5.84
C HIS A 60 -7.11 17.51 -5.20
N GLY A 61 -5.95 17.80 -5.76
CA GLY A 61 -4.68 17.52 -5.09
C GLY A 61 -4.30 16.03 -4.96
N ALA A 62 -5.19 15.10 -5.29
CA ALA A 62 -4.84 13.69 -5.36
C ALA A 62 -3.81 13.49 -6.48
N ASN A 63 -2.61 13.09 -6.11
CA ASN A 63 -1.53 12.86 -7.05
C ASN A 63 -1.68 11.47 -7.69
N ARG A 64 -2.69 11.35 -8.54
CA ARG A 64 -3.04 10.11 -9.23
C ARG A 64 -2.25 10.01 -10.52
N ASP A 65 -1.33 9.08 -10.59
CA ASP A 65 -0.58 8.83 -11.82
C ASP A 65 -1.21 7.70 -12.62
N PHE A 66 -2.09 8.07 -13.56
CA PHE A 66 -2.77 7.12 -14.45
C PHE A 66 -1.83 6.40 -15.42
N SER A 67 -0.60 6.87 -15.59
CA SER A 67 0.34 6.19 -16.48
C SER A 67 0.68 4.78 -15.99
N TRP A 68 0.51 4.53 -14.69
CA TRP A 68 0.79 3.24 -14.05
C TRP A 68 -0.42 2.31 -13.91
N GLN A 69 -1.61 2.72 -14.35
CA GLN A 69 -2.78 1.83 -14.36
C GLN A 69 -2.68 0.80 -15.49
N GLY A 70 -3.65 -0.15 -15.51
CA GLY A 70 -3.74 -1.21 -16.49
C GLY A 70 -2.99 -2.47 -16.06
N LEU A 71 -2.48 -3.24 -17.02
CA LEU A 71 -1.75 -4.48 -16.78
C LEU A 71 -0.25 -4.23 -16.75
N LEU A 72 0.33 -4.29 -15.57
CA LEU A 72 1.76 -4.20 -15.34
C LEU A 72 2.37 -5.60 -15.18
N VAL A 73 3.60 -5.73 -15.64
CA VAL A 73 4.38 -6.97 -15.66
C VAL A 73 5.76 -6.71 -15.07
N GLY A 74 6.14 -7.48 -14.08
CA GLY A 74 7.47 -7.34 -13.48
C GLY A 74 7.45 -7.40 -11.95
N PRO A 75 8.65 -7.27 -11.33
CA PRO A 75 9.92 -6.92 -11.99
C PRO A 75 10.50 -8.04 -12.86
N LEU A 76 10.92 -7.72 -14.07
CA LEU A 76 11.66 -8.60 -14.98
C LEU A 76 13.04 -7.99 -15.23
N GLY A 77 14.09 -8.64 -14.73
CA GLY A 77 15.45 -8.05 -14.79
C GLY A 77 15.54 -6.68 -14.10
N GLY A 78 14.80 -6.49 -13.00
CA GLY A 78 14.73 -5.24 -12.27
C GLY A 78 13.82 -4.16 -12.88
N ARG A 79 13.18 -4.42 -14.03
CA ARG A 79 12.34 -3.45 -14.77
C ARG A 79 10.86 -3.81 -14.67
N ILE A 80 10.01 -2.80 -14.72
CA ILE A 80 8.55 -2.92 -14.77
C ILE A 80 8.08 -2.54 -16.17
N TYR A 81 7.27 -3.41 -16.76
CA TYR A 81 6.69 -3.21 -18.08
C TYR A 81 5.18 -3.01 -17.96
N LYS A 82 4.63 -2.20 -18.83
CA LYS A 82 3.19 -2.10 -19.03
C LYS A 82 2.81 -2.88 -20.26
N ALA A 83 1.82 -3.75 -20.15
CA ALA A 83 1.31 -4.54 -21.26
C ALA A 83 0.05 -3.90 -21.87
N LEU A 84 -0.91 -3.57 -21.03
CA LEU A 84 -2.14 -2.89 -21.41
C LEU A 84 -2.32 -1.64 -20.54
N ASP A 85 -2.89 -0.59 -21.11
CA ASP A 85 -3.41 0.53 -20.34
C ASP A 85 -4.80 0.23 -19.78
N GLY A 86 -5.62 -0.40 -20.58
CA GLY A 86 -6.98 -0.77 -20.23
C GLY A 86 -7.59 -1.75 -21.23
N LEU A 87 -8.84 -2.04 -20.99
CA LEU A 87 -9.65 -2.92 -21.84
C LEU A 87 -11.03 -2.30 -21.98
N TYR A 88 -11.38 -1.87 -23.18
CA TYR A 88 -12.75 -1.50 -23.52
C TYR A 88 -13.58 -2.74 -23.80
N TYR A 89 -14.82 -2.78 -23.34
CA TYR A 89 -15.77 -3.86 -23.62
C TYR A 89 -17.21 -3.34 -23.67
N ALA A 90 -18.00 -3.95 -24.56
CA ALA A 90 -19.44 -3.67 -24.67
C ALA A 90 -20.16 -4.96 -25.14
N PRO A 91 -21.44 -5.17 -24.75
CA PRO A 91 -22.21 -6.28 -25.28
C PRO A 91 -22.41 -6.13 -26.80
N LEU A 92 -22.38 -7.25 -27.55
CA LEU A 92 -22.56 -7.23 -29.01
C LEU A 92 -23.98 -6.82 -29.42
N ASP A 93 -24.96 -7.01 -28.56
CA ASP A 93 -26.35 -6.57 -28.80
C ASP A 93 -26.52 -5.05 -28.60
N GLY A 94 -25.44 -4.34 -28.27
CA GLY A 94 -25.42 -2.89 -28.09
C GLY A 94 -26.08 -2.44 -26.80
N GLY A 95 -26.25 -1.13 -26.69
CA GLY A 95 -26.94 -0.48 -25.59
C GLY A 95 -25.99 0.27 -24.65
N GLU A 96 -26.48 1.38 -24.14
CA GLU A 96 -25.80 2.16 -23.11
C GLU A 96 -25.77 1.35 -21.80
N LEU A 97 -24.62 1.34 -21.15
CA LEU A 97 -24.43 0.63 -19.88
C LEU A 97 -24.19 1.63 -18.75
N ARG A 98 -24.94 1.48 -17.67
CA ARG A 98 -24.75 2.25 -16.44
C ARG A 98 -24.10 1.36 -15.36
N PRO A 99 -22.99 1.78 -14.75
CA PRO A 99 -22.39 1.06 -13.64
C PRO A 99 -23.40 0.90 -12.48
N ALA A 100 -23.49 -0.28 -11.91
CA ALA A 100 -24.37 -0.57 -10.79
C ALA A 100 -23.60 -0.98 -9.53
N SER A 101 -22.62 -1.88 -9.68
CA SER A 101 -21.80 -2.27 -8.55
C SER A 101 -20.48 -2.90 -9.00
N VAL A 102 -19.50 -2.90 -8.10
CA VAL A 102 -18.25 -3.64 -8.25
C VAL A 102 -18.05 -4.49 -7.01
N ARG A 103 -17.67 -5.75 -7.23
CA ARG A 103 -17.24 -6.67 -6.18
C ARG A 103 -15.75 -6.94 -6.35
N VAL A 104 -14.95 -6.60 -5.33
CA VAL A 104 -13.50 -6.73 -5.37
C VAL A 104 -13.02 -7.84 -4.46
N ARG A 105 -12.26 -8.77 -5.01
CA ARG A 105 -11.59 -9.89 -4.34
C ARG A 105 -10.08 -9.74 -4.43
N ALA A 106 -9.34 -10.64 -3.79
CA ALA A 106 -7.87 -10.60 -3.79
C ALA A 106 -7.24 -10.62 -5.20
N THR A 107 -7.74 -11.46 -6.10
CA THR A 107 -7.18 -11.65 -7.45
C THR A 107 -8.21 -11.45 -8.57
N SER A 108 -9.41 -10.98 -8.24
CA SER A 108 -10.48 -10.76 -9.22
C SER A 108 -11.39 -9.61 -8.82
N ALA A 109 -12.02 -9.01 -9.82
CA ALA A 109 -13.12 -8.07 -9.65
C ALA A 109 -14.28 -8.46 -10.56
N GLU A 110 -15.51 -8.19 -10.14
CA GLU A 110 -16.71 -8.36 -10.93
C GLU A 110 -17.45 -7.02 -11.00
N TYR A 111 -17.63 -6.51 -12.19
CA TYR A 111 -18.36 -5.31 -12.50
C TYR A 111 -19.78 -5.68 -12.94
N VAL A 112 -20.77 -4.98 -12.43
CA VAL A 112 -22.17 -5.15 -12.79
C VAL A 112 -22.68 -3.85 -13.37
N TYR A 113 -23.23 -3.93 -14.55
CA TYR A 113 -23.85 -2.83 -15.26
C TYR A 113 -25.33 -3.11 -15.48
N LEU A 114 -26.12 -2.07 -15.64
CA LEU A 114 -27.51 -2.10 -16.05
C LEU A 114 -27.64 -1.49 -17.44
N ASP A 115 -28.37 -2.15 -18.34
CA ASP A 115 -28.81 -1.55 -19.58
C ASP A 115 -30.09 -0.71 -19.38
N PRO A 116 -30.52 0.09 -20.38
CA PRO A 116 -31.73 0.90 -20.25
C PRO A 116 -33.00 0.10 -19.96
N GLY A 117 -33.01 -1.18 -20.29
CA GLY A 117 -34.11 -2.10 -19.96
C GLY A 117 -34.02 -2.73 -18.55
N GLY A 118 -33.04 -2.35 -17.76
CA GLY A 118 -32.81 -2.89 -16.40
C GLY A 118 -32.18 -4.28 -16.39
N ARG A 119 -31.73 -4.83 -17.55
CA ARG A 119 -31.04 -6.13 -17.60
C ARG A 119 -29.61 -5.98 -17.13
N THR A 120 -29.11 -6.95 -16.36
CA THR A 120 -27.73 -6.93 -15.88
C THR A 120 -26.75 -7.41 -16.96
N TYR A 121 -25.63 -6.70 -17.06
CA TYR A 121 -24.44 -7.12 -17.78
C TYR A 121 -23.28 -7.21 -16.79
N ARG A 122 -22.65 -8.38 -16.69
CA ARG A 122 -21.58 -8.62 -15.72
C ARG A 122 -20.27 -8.88 -16.45
N VAL A 123 -19.19 -8.30 -15.92
CA VAL A 123 -17.83 -8.53 -16.42
C VAL A 123 -16.92 -8.87 -15.24
N GLY A 124 -16.40 -10.08 -15.25
CA GLY A 124 -15.41 -10.53 -14.29
C GLY A 124 -14.00 -10.40 -14.87
N VAL A 125 -13.09 -9.82 -14.10
CA VAL A 125 -11.67 -9.71 -14.43
C VAL A 125 -10.88 -10.46 -13.36
N SER A 126 -9.93 -11.32 -13.77
CA SER A 126 -9.12 -12.09 -12.81
C SER A 126 -7.70 -12.30 -13.28
N LEU A 127 -6.73 -12.11 -12.35
CA LEU A 127 -5.35 -12.52 -12.56
C LEU A 127 -5.17 -13.99 -12.19
N ARG A 128 -4.66 -14.77 -13.13
CA ARG A 128 -4.43 -16.20 -12.96
C ARG A 128 -2.93 -16.52 -12.99
N ALA A 129 -2.59 -17.66 -12.44
CA ALA A 129 -1.23 -18.17 -12.53
C ALA A 129 -0.77 -18.28 -13.99
N GLY A 130 0.55 -18.19 -14.22
CA GLY A 130 1.14 -18.32 -15.55
C GLY A 130 1.06 -17.07 -16.42
N GLY A 131 0.84 -15.89 -15.84
CA GLY A 131 0.89 -14.63 -16.60
C GLY A 131 -0.40 -14.27 -17.33
N ARG A 132 -1.56 -14.70 -16.83
CA ARG A 132 -2.84 -14.53 -17.51
C ARG A 132 -3.77 -13.55 -16.81
N LEU A 133 -4.29 -12.57 -17.57
CA LEU A 133 -5.48 -11.78 -17.23
C LEU A 133 -6.67 -12.40 -17.98
N ALA A 134 -7.62 -12.98 -17.23
CA ALA A 134 -8.83 -13.56 -17.80
C ALA A 134 -10.01 -12.62 -17.59
N VAL A 135 -10.72 -12.31 -18.69
CA VAL A 135 -11.93 -11.49 -18.70
C VAL A 135 -13.12 -12.35 -19.10
N ARG A 136 -14.23 -12.22 -18.39
CA ARG A 136 -15.45 -13.01 -18.60
C ARG A 136 -16.67 -12.12 -18.51
N ALA A 137 -17.34 -11.94 -19.63
CA ALA A 137 -18.62 -11.24 -19.70
C ALA A 137 -19.79 -12.23 -19.65
N SER A 138 -20.93 -11.77 -19.16
CA SER A 138 -22.15 -12.59 -19.04
C SER A 138 -22.91 -12.78 -20.37
N ARG A 139 -22.51 -12.07 -21.43
CA ARG A 139 -23.11 -12.08 -22.79
C ARG A 139 -22.02 -12.01 -23.85
N PRO A 140 -22.31 -12.33 -25.13
CA PRO A 140 -21.42 -12.03 -26.23
C PRO A 140 -20.97 -10.58 -26.19
N THR A 141 -19.67 -10.34 -26.37
CA THR A 141 -19.04 -9.07 -26.03
C THR A 141 -17.98 -8.71 -27.07
N VAL A 142 -17.94 -7.44 -27.46
CA VAL A 142 -16.78 -6.88 -28.12
C VAL A 142 -15.76 -6.43 -27.09
N PHE A 143 -14.50 -6.79 -27.27
CA PHE A 143 -13.38 -6.32 -26.48
C PHE A 143 -12.40 -5.54 -27.35
N VAL A 144 -11.93 -4.39 -26.86
CA VAL A 144 -10.88 -3.59 -27.51
C VAL A 144 -9.75 -3.38 -26.50
N PRO A 145 -8.70 -4.19 -26.55
CA PRO A 145 -7.53 -4.00 -25.70
C PRO A 145 -6.75 -2.75 -26.10
N LEU A 146 -6.41 -1.92 -25.13
CA LEU A 146 -5.58 -0.74 -25.31
C LEU A 146 -4.15 -1.06 -24.88
N PHE A 147 -3.24 -1.07 -25.83
CA PHE A 147 -1.83 -1.38 -25.58
C PHE A 147 -1.01 -0.14 -25.26
N ASP A 148 -0.17 -0.25 -24.24
CA ASP A 148 0.95 0.65 -23.91
C ASP A 148 2.16 -0.25 -23.59
N LEU A 149 2.57 -1.09 -24.55
CA LEU A 149 3.54 -2.16 -24.34
C LEU A 149 4.98 -1.63 -24.36
N ARG A 150 5.46 -1.24 -23.18
CA ARG A 150 6.77 -0.61 -22.99
C ARG A 150 7.35 -0.84 -21.58
N ASP A 151 8.64 -0.59 -21.47
CA ASP A 151 9.32 -0.36 -20.19
C ASP A 151 8.83 0.97 -19.59
N MET A 152 8.33 0.93 -18.35
CA MET A 152 7.76 2.09 -17.67
C MET A 152 8.78 3.18 -17.32
N GLU A 153 10.06 2.81 -17.19
CA GLU A 153 11.14 3.75 -16.92
C GLU A 153 11.76 4.33 -18.21
N SER A 154 11.44 3.73 -19.36
CA SER A 154 11.92 4.20 -20.65
C SER A 154 11.00 5.26 -21.23
N GLY A 155 11.54 6.40 -21.63
CA GLY A 155 10.81 7.42 -22.40
C GLY A 155 10.55 7.06 -23.87
N ARG A 156 10.92 5.85 -24.31
CA ARG A 156 10.81 5.42 -25.71
C ARG A 156 9.37 5.09 -26.07
N ALA A 157 8.87 5.70 -27.13
CA ALA A 157 7.60 5.34 -27.72
C ALA A 157 7.69 3.96 -28.40
N PRO A 158 6.72 3.02 -28.13
CA PRO A 158 6.74 1.70 -28.70
C PRO A 158 6.42 1.70 -30.19
N ARG A 159 7.07 0.80 -30.94
CA ARG A 159 6.68 0.41 -32.29
C ARG A 159 6.07 -0.98 -32.23
N TYR A 160 4.86 -1.13 -32.73
CA TYR A 160 4.11 -2.39 -32.58
C TYR A 160 4.28 -3.31 -33.79
N SER A 161 4.20 -4.61 -33.51
CA SER A 161 3.99 -5.67 -34.49
C SER A 161 2.75 -6.47 -34.07
N VAL A 162 1.87 -6.77 -35.04
CA VAL A 162 0.62 -7.48 -34.80
C VAL A 162 0.52 -8.66 -35.76
N ALA A 163 0.31 -9.86 -35.23
CA ALA A 163 -0.03 -11.03 -35.98
C ALA A 163 -1.36 -11.58 -35.45
N ALA A 164 -2.39 -11.61 -36.30
CA ALA A 164 -3.71 -12.07 -35.92
C ALA A 164 -4.17 -13.21 -36.80
N ARG A 165 -4.84 -14.20 -36.21
CA ARG A 165 -5.54 -15.31 -36.86
C ARG A 165 -6.86 -15.56 -36.15
N GLU A 166 -7.68 -16.45 -36.65
CA GLU A 166 -8.95 -16.78 -36.03
C GLU A 166 -8.75 -17.22 -34.56
N GLY A 167 -9.40 -16.54 -33.62
CA GLY A 167 -9.37 -16.85 -32.19
C GLY A 167 -8.08 -16.49 -31.44
N GLU A 168 -7.08 -15.92 -32.11
CA GLU A 168 -5.81 -15.57 -31.48
C GLU A 168 -5.17 -14.35 -32.13
N ALA A 169 -4.52 -13.50 -31.30
CA ALA A 169 -3.61 -12.47 -31.79
C ALA A 169 -2.37 -12.38 -30.90
N LEU A 170 -1.25 -12.01 -31.51
CA LEU A 170 0.01 -11.74 -30.86
C LEU A 170 0.40 -10.28 -31.12
N VAL A 171 0.57 -9.49 -30.05
CA VAL A 171 0.96 -8.09 -30.14
C VAL A 171 2.31 -7.91 -29.47
N GLY A 172 3.32 -7.54 -30.22
CA GLY A 172 4.67 -7.26 -29.78
C GLY A 172 5.01 -5.78 -29.86
N SER A 173 6.08 -5.39 -29.17
CA SER A 173 6.65 -4.06 -29.22
C SER A 173 8.17 -4.12 -29.13
N ASP A 174 8.86 -3.19 -29.80
CA ASP A 174 10.31 -3.04 -29.68
C ASP A 174 10.76 -2.40 -28.34
N ALA A 175 9.79 -1.97 -27.51
CA ALA A 175 10.01 -1.37 -26.20
C ALA A 175 9.75 -2.35 -25.02
N ALA A 176 9.45 -3.64 -25.31
CA ALA A 176 9.25 -4.68 -24.31
C ALA A 176 9.90 -6.00 -24.76
N PRO A 177 10.45 -6.82 -23.84
CA PRO A 177 11.14 -8.08 -24.20
C PRO A 177 10.18 -9.24 -24.43
N PHE A 178 8.88 -9.01 -24.51
CA PHE A 178 7.85 -10.02 -24.70
C PHE A 178 6.71 -9.51 -25.58
N ALA A 179 5.94 -10.44 -26.15
CA ALA A 179 4.69 -10.14 -26.82
C ALA A 179 3.51 -10.59 -25.96
N VAL A 180 2.40 -9.91 -26.08
CA VAL A 180 1.12 -10.23 -25.43
C VAL A 180 0.28 -11.07 -26.37
N ARG A 181 -0.19 -12.22 -25.88
CA ARG A 181 -1.11 -13.08 -26.60
C ARG A 181 -2.55 -12.82 -26.16
N LEU A 182 -3.44 -12.62 -27.11
CA LEU A 182 -4.89 -12.58 -26.92
C LEU A 182 -5.49 -13.88 -27.42
N SER A 183 -6.46 -14.44 -26.69
CA SER A 183 -7.20 -15.63 -27.11
C SER A 183 -8.69 -15.48 -26.81
N TRP A 184 -9.53 -15.81 -27.78
CA TRP A 184 -10.99 -15.69 -27.69
C TRP A 184 -11.69 -16.72 -28.57
N ARG A 185 -13.02 -16.79 -28.49
CA ARG A 185 -13.86 -17.58 -29.40
C ARG A 185 -14.79 -16.65 -30.17
N GLY A 186 -14.60 -16.51 -31.48
CA GLY A 186 -15.40 -15.66 -32.33
C GLY A 186 -14.59 -14.94 -33.39
N ARG A 187 -15.05 -13.80 -33.83
CA ARG A 187 -14.44 -13.01 -34.90
C ARG A 187 -13.51 -11.92 -34.36
N SER A 188 -12.75 -11.35 -35.23
CA SER A 188 -11.98 -10.14 -34.95
C SER A 188 -11.94 -9.23 -36.17
N ALA A 189 -11.80 -7.93 -35.92
CA ALA A 189 -11.55 -6.93 -36.93
C ALA A 189 -10.26 -6.19 -36.61
N GLY A 190 -9.46 -5.92 -37.63
CA GLY A 190 -8.28 -5.05 -37.48
C GLY A 190 -8.74 -3.62 -37.21
N LEU A 191 -8.09 -3.00 -36.26
CA LEU A 191 -8.19 -1.58 -35.97
C LEU A 191 -6.80 -0.97 -36.13
N GLU A 192 -6.75 0.30 -36.51
CA GLU A 192 -5.55 1.12 -36.44
C GLU A 192 -5.85 2.37 -35.62
N LEU A 193 -6.42 2.17 -34.44
CA LEU A 193 -6.78 3.25 -33.57
C LEU A 193 -5.61 3.65 -32.70
N TRP A 194 -5.24 4.92 -32.79
CA TRP A 194 -4.28 5.55 -31.89
C TRP A 194 -5.01 6.62 -31.10
N THR A 195 -4.83 6.60 -29.78
CA THR A 195 -5.36 7.65 -28.92
C THR A 195 -4.25 8.21 -28.06
N ASP A 196 -4.24 9.52 -27.88
CA ASP A 196 -3.27 10.19 -27.04
C ASP A 196 -3.86 10.38 -25.64
N TRP A 197 -3.18 9.81 -24.65
CA TRP A 197 -3.49 10.07 -23.26
C TRP A 197 -2.57 11.14 -22.72
N VAL A 198 -3.15 12.12 -22.04
CA VAL A 198 -2.39 13.10 -21.29
C VAL A 198 -2.32 12.63 -19.86
N TYR A 199 -1.15 12.14 -19.46
CA TYR A 199 -0.89 11.77 -18.09
C TYR A 199 -0.37 12.94 -17.29
N LYS A 200 -0.83 13.04 -16.06
CA LYS A 200 -0.18 13.86 -15.08
C LYS A 200 0.94 13.04 -14.46
N LEU A 201 2.16 13.46 -14.70
CA LEU A 201 3.32 12.86 -14.08
C LEU A 201 3.76 13.67 -12.89
N GLY A 202 3.95 12.95 -11.82
CA GLY A 202 4.29 13.50 -10.56
C GLY A 202 5.77 13.85 -10.35
N ASP A 203 6.47 14.69 -11.14
CA ASP A 203 7.84 15.13 -10.82
C ASP A 203 7.99 16.63 -10.68
N GLY A 204 7.75 17.26 -9.53
CA GLY A 204 7.93 18.65 -9.19
C GLY A 204 6.74 19.53 -9.47
N PHE A 205 6.47 20.43 -8.60
CA PHE A 205 5.40 21.41 -8.69
C PHE A 205 5.97 22.74 -9.15
N ARG A 206 5.26 23.44 -10.01
CA ARG A 206 5.51 24.85 -10.23
C ARG A 206 4.58 25.66 -9.33
N ARG A 207 5.12 26.60 -8.60
CA ARG A 207 4.35 27.61 -7.89
C ARG A 207 3.67 28.50 -8.94
N VAL A 208 2.36 28.65 -8.85
CA VAL A 208 1.56 29.67 -9.51
C VAL A 208 0.88 30.52 -8.45
N GLU A 209 0.47 31.75 -8.78
CA GLU A 209 0.13 32.83 -7.86
C GLU A 209 -0.63 32.42 -6.57
N ASP A 210 -1.51 31.43 -6.60
CA ASP A 210 -2.31 31.00 -5.43
C ASP A 210 -2.13 29.51 -5.08
N GLY A 211 -1.02 28.90 -5.48
CA GLY A 211 -0.79 27.49 -5.20
C GLY A 211 0.30 26.88 -6.03
N TYR A 212 0.37 25.56 -5.99
CA TYR A 212 1.32 24.81 -6.78
C TYR A 212 0.58 24.03 -7.85
N VAL A 213 0.84 24.33 -9.12
CA VAL A 213 0.39 23.50 -10.21
C VAL A 213 1.58 22.74 -10.77
N ARG A 214 1.40 21.45 -10.80
CA ARG A 214 2.38 20.62 -11.37
C ARG A 214 1.87 19.84 -12.53
N PHE A 215 2.50 20.02 -13.66
CA PHE A 215 2.26 19.20 -14.81
C PHE A 215 3.52 19.02 -15.64
N VAL A 216 4.14 17.85 -15.58
CA VAL A 216 4.84 17.38 -16.77
C VAL A 216 3.82 16.57 -17.55
N ARG A 217 3.29 17.12 -18.64
CA ARG A 217 2.45 16.36 -19.55
C ARG A 217 3.37 15.39 -20.31
N ARG A 218 3.23 14.10 -20.05
CA ARG A 218 3.66 13.11 -21.02
C ARG A 218 2.42 12.65 -21.77
N THR A 219 2.44 12.80 -23.07
CA THR A 219 1.49 12.10 -23.94
C THR A 219 2.05 10.72 -24.20
N SER A 220 1.31 9.69 -23.82
CA SER A 220 1.57 8.33 -24.27
C SER A 220 0.53 7.99 -25.33
N ARG A 221 1.00 7.39 -26.43
CA ARG A 221 0.10 6.90 -27.46
C ARG A 221 -0.33 5.49 -27.12
N LEU A 222 -1.61 5.34 -26.87
CA LEU A 222 -2.25 4.03 -26.75
C LEU A 222 -2.60 3.48 -28.11
N TYR A 223 -2.39 2.19 -28.27
CA TYR A 223 -2.65 1.50 -29.53
C TYR A 223 -3.70 0.41 -29.36
N ALA A 224 -4.75 0.50 -30.15
CA ALA A 224 -5.77 -0.53 -30.24
C ALA A 224 -5.71 -1.17 -31.65
N PRO A 225 -4.96 -2.25 -31.83
CA PRO A 225 -4.78 -2.89 -33.14
C PRO A 225 -5.93 -3.78 -33.57
N ILE A 226 -6.79 -4.19 -32.62
CA ILE A 226 -7.79 -5.22 -32.89
C ILE A 226 -9.02 -5.03 -32.01
N ALA A 227 -10.20 -5.20 -32.60
CA ALA A 227 -11.44 -5.44 -31.88
C ALA A 227 -11.77 -6.94 -31.95
N VAL A 228 -12.16 -7.51 -30.82
CA VAL A 228 -12.46 -8.93 -30.66
C VAL A 228 -13.94 -9.12 -30.35
N GLU A 229 -14.70 -9.72 -31.27
CA GLU A 229 -16.08 -10.12 -31.02
C GLU A 229 -16.11 -11.52 -30.40
N SER A 230 -16.20 -11.60 -29.10
CA SER A 230 -16.25 -12.86 -28.37
C SER A 230 -17.67 -13.36 -28.22
N LEU A 231 -17.99 -14.49 -28.83
CA LEU A 231 -19.31 -15.11 -28.81
C LEU A 231 -19.68 -15.75 -27.46
N ASP A 232 -18.68 -16.15 -26.69
CA ASP A 232 -18.85 -16.71 -25.34
C ASP A 232 -18.52 -15.72 -24.22
N GLY A 233 -18.30 -14.44 -24.57
CA GLY A 233 -17.97 -13.37 -23.62
C GLY A 233 -16.60 -13.54 -22.96
N ARG A 234 -15.65 -14.26 -23.57
CA ARG A 234 -14.33 -14.55 -22.97
C ARG A 234 -13.20 -13.93 -23.76
N LEU A 235 -12.26 -13.33 -23.02
CA LEU A 235 -10.97 -12.89 -23.52
C LEU A 235 -9.89 -13.30 -22.52
N ASP A 236 -8.88 -14.02 -22.96
CA ASP A 236 -7.68 -14.28 -22.19
C ASP A 236 -6.53 -13.44 -22.76
N VAL A 237 -5.85 -12.70 -21.89
CA VAL A 237 -4.65 -11.91 -22.18
C VAL A 237 -3.48 -12.60 -21.49
N GLU A 238 -2.52 -13.09 -22.25
CA GLU A 238 -1.38 -13.85 -21.73
C GLU A 238 -0.08 -13.09 -21.96
N VAL A 239 0.70 -13.00 -20.90
CA VAL A 239 2.08 -12.52 -20.95
C VAL A 239 3.00 -13.69 -20.61
N PRO A 240 3.98 -14.02 -21.44
CA PRO A 240 4.91 -15.09 -21.14
C PRO A 240 5.81 -14.67 -19.97
N LEU A 241 5.55 -15.23 -18.79
CA LEU A 241 6.37 -15.00 -17.62
C LEU A 241 7.45 -16.08 -17.49
N PRO A 242 8.65 -15.73 -17.05
CA PRO A 242 9.64 -16.71 -16.67
C PRO A 242 9.07 -17.61 -15.58
N ARG A 243 9.28 -18.91 -15.69
CA ARG A 243 8.96 -19.85 -14.60
C ARG A 243 9.81 -19.43 -13.41
N ALA A 244 9.18 -18.98 -12.34
CA ALA A 244 9.88 -18.71 -11.10
C ALA A 244 10.52 -20.01 -10.62
N ALA A 245 11.85 -20.08 -10.64
CA ALA A 245 12.58 -21.25 -10.20
C ALA A 245 12.30 -21.48 -8.71
N GLY A 246 11.49 -22.49 -8.39
CA GLY A 246 11.44 -23.19 -7.10
C GLY A 246 11.36 -22.45 -5.78
N ALA A 247 11.38 -21.12 -5.77
CA ALA A 247 11.31 -20.34 -4.54
C ALA A 247 9.90 -20.44 -3.95
N ALA A 248 9.81 -20.96 -2.75
CA ALA A 248 8.54 -21.09 -2.04
C ALA A 248 7.95 -19.70 -1.77
N ARG A 249 6.78 -19.44 -2.32
CA ARG A 249 5.97 -18.27 -1.96
C ARG A 249 5.46 -18.44 -0.53
N CYS A 250 5.34 -17.32 0.20
CA CYS A 250 4.49 -17.30 1.38
C CYS A 250 3.03 -17.30 0.94
N GLY A 251 2.24 -18.08 1.58
CA GLY A 251 0.81 -17.90 1.68
C GLY A 251 -0.02 -19.06 1.17
N PRO A 252 -1.05 -19.39 1.96
CA PRO A 252 -2.23 -20.05 1.46
C PRO A 252 -2.89 -19.13 0.42
N TRP A 253 -3.68 -19.71 -0.45
CA TRP A 253 -4.57 -18.93 -1.31
C TRP A 253 -5.36 -17.94 -0.46
N ALA A 254 -5.61 -16.73 -0.96
CA ALA A 254 -6.29 -15.66 -0.22
C ALA A 254 -7.56 -16.12 0.52
N GLY A 255 -8.30 -17.07 -0.06
CA GLY A 255 -9.49 -17.65 0.59
C GLY A 255 -9.18 -18.46 1.86
N ASP A 256 -8.00 -19.08 1.99
CA ASP A 256 -7.62 -19.80 3.20
C ASP A 256 -7.23 -18.81 4.32
N ALA A 257 -6.56 -17.72 3.96
CA ALA A 257 -6.26 -16.65 4.90
C ALA A 257 -7.54 -16.04 5.48
N VAL A 258 -8.52 -15.73 4.62
CA VAL A 258 -9.83 -15.23 5.05
C VAL A 258 -10.50 -16.22 6.02
N ARG A 259 -10.57 -17.51 5.69
CA ARG A 259 -11.17 -18.51 6.57
C ARG A 259 -10.47 -18.62 7.93
N ARG A 260 -9.15 -18.57 7.95
CA ARG A 260 -8.37 -18.61 9.20
C ARG A 260 -8.64 -17.42 10.09
N VAL A 261 -8.61 -16.21 9.53
CA VAL A 261 -8.92 -14.98 10.29
C VAL A 261 -10.32 -15.04 10.86
N MET A 262 -11.31 -15.36 10.04
CA MET A 262 -12.73 -15.44 10.48
C MET A 262 -12.96 -16.49 11.57
N ALA A 263 -12.17 -17.56 11.59
CA ALA A 263 -12.25 -18.62 12.61
C ALA A 263 -11.50 -18.29 13.91
N SER A 264 -10.50 -17.40 13.84
CA SER A 264 -9.52 -17.24 14.91
C SER A 264 -9.55 -15.87 15.60
N LEU A 265 -9.81 -14.78 14.88
CA LEU A 265 -9.77 -13.43 15.46
C LEU A 265 -10.96 -13.20 16.41
N ARG A 266 -10.68 -12.66 17.61
CA ARG A 266 -11.71 -12.32 18.61
C ARG A 266 -12.19 -10.88 18.47
N ALA A 267 -12.72 -10.53 17.30
CA ALA A 267 -13.22 -9.18 16.97
C ALA A 267 -14.68 -9.23 16.52
N PRO A 268 -15.41 -8.08 16.52
CA PRO A 268 -16.68 -7.98 15.83
C PRO A 268 -16.58 -8.47 14.39
N ARG A 269 -17.67 -9.02 13.86
CA ARG A 269 -17.67 -9.69 12.56
C ARG A 269 -17.19 -8.79 11.43
N GLU A 270 -17.65 -7.55 11.38
CA GLU A 270 -17.31 -6.58 10.36
C GLU A 270 -15.80 -6.23 10.39
N VAL A 271 -15.25 -6.14 11.59
CA VAL A 271 -13.81 -5.93 11.81
C VAL A 271 -13.01 -7.15 11.36
N ALA A 272 -13.47 -8.35 11.73
CA ALA A 272 -12.82 -9.59 11.31
C ALA A 272 -12.84 -9.77 9.79
N GLU A 273 -13.94 -9.41 9.10
CA GLU A 273 -14.05 -9.44 7.65
C GLU A 273 -13.09 -8.44 6.97
N ALA A 274 -13.03 -7.20 7.47
CA ALA A 274 -12.10 -6.19 6.95
C ALA A 274 -10.63 -6.57 7.22
N PHE A 275 -10.33 -7.12 8.39
CA PHE A 275 -8.99 -7.61 8.71
C PHE A 275 -8.62 -8.84 7.88
N ALA A 276 -9.55 -9.75 7.61
CA ALA A 276 -9.35 -10.89 6.73
C ALA A 276 -8.98 -10.45 5.30
N LEU A 277 -9.63 -9.40 4.80
CA LEU A 277 -9.25 -8.77 3.54
C LEU A 277 -7.80 -8.25 3.61
N ARG A 278 -7.42 -7.53 4.67
CA ARG A 278 -6.06 -7.01 4.87
C ARG A 278 -5.01 -8.13 4.83
N VAL A 279 -5.23 -9.21 5.58
CA VAL A 279 -4.32 -10.38 5.60
C VAL A 279 -4.24 -11.04 4.21
N SER A 280 -5.35 -11.14 3.49
CA SER A 280 -5.35 -11.69 2.13
C SER A 280 -4.54 -10.87 1.14
N ARG A 281 -4.53 -9.54 1.32
CA ARG A 281 -3.73 -8.61 0.51
C ARG A 281 -2.26 -8.63 0.89
N LEU A 282 -1.93 -8.79 2.17
CA LEU A 282 -0.55 -8.95 2.62
C LEU A 282 0.18 -10.07 1.87
N ALA A 283 -0.47 -11.21 1.67
CA ALA A 283 0.08 -12.33 0.92
C ALA A 283 0.33 -12.05 -0.57
N SER A 284 -0.25 -10.97 -1.12
CA SER A 284 -0.13 -10.62 -2.54
C SER A 284 1.14 -9.81 -2.88
N PHE A 285 1.86 -9.27 -1.89
CA PHE A 285 3.04 -8.45 -2.11
C PHE A 285 4.32 -9.20 -2.51
N GLY A 286 4.29 -10.52 -2.57
CA GLY A 286 5.50 -11.31 -2.86
C GLY A 286 5.93 -11.26 -4.32
N VAL A 287 7.19 -10.88 -4.57
CA VAL A 287 7.83 -10.89 -5.89
C VAL A 287 9.17 -11.62 -5.85
N PRO A 288 9.60 -12.25 -6.96
CA PRO A 288 10.91 -12.87 -7.03
C PRO A 288 12.03 -11.82 -7.12
N ALA A 289 13.09 -12.03 -6.35
CA ALA A 289 14.34 -11.29 -6.47
C ALA A 289 15.52 -12.28 -6.36
N GLY A 290 16.17 -12.56 -7.49
CA GLY A 290 17.17 -13.62 -7.56
C GLY A 290 16.59 -14.99 -7.19
N PRO A 291 17.25 -15.76 -6.30
CA PRO A 291 16.78 -17.08 -5.90
C PRO A 291 15.70 -17.06 -4.81
N ALA A 292 15.27 -15.89 -4.34
CA ALA A 292 14.35 -15.73 -3.23
C ALA A 292 13.10 -14.93 -3.62
N TYR A 293 12.08 -15.01 -2.78
CA TYR A 293 10.91 -14.14 -2.81
C TYR A 293 11.00 -13.17 -1.65
N TYR A 294 10.75 -11.89 -1.93
CA TYR A 294 10.63 -10.83 -0.94
C TYR A 294 9.31 -10.07 -1.15
N PRO A 295 8.81 -9.35 -0.15
CA PRO A 295 7.75 -8.40 -0.39
C PRO A 295 8.27 -7.26 -1.29
N GLU A 296 7.48 -6.89 -2.29
CA GLU A 296 7.67 -5.64 -3.01
C GLU A 296 7.26 -4.47 -2.11
N ALA A 297 7.85 -3.30 -2.29
CA ALA A 297 7.53 -2.15 -1.43
C ALA A 297 6.10 -1.65 -1.62
N GLY A 298 5.55 -1.78 -2.82
CA GLY A 298 4.19 -1.34 -3.10
C GLY A 298 3.69 -1.76 -4.48
N ALA A 299 2.64 -1.10 -4.91
CA ALA A 299 2.12 -1.23 -6.28
C ALA A 299 2.88 -0.31 -7.25
N MET A 300 2.57 -0.45 -8.54
CA MET A 300 3.01 0.45 -9.60
C MET A 300 4.53 0.58 -9.68
N TRP A 301 5.10 1.75 -9.44
CA TRP A 301 6.54 1.99 -9.48
C TRP A 301 7.31 1.34 -8.33
N PHE A 302 6.64 0.96 -7.24
CA PHE A 302 7.24 0.28 -6.08
C PHE A 302 7.18 -1.25 -6.16
N ARG A 303 7.02 -1.83 -7.34
CA ARG A 303 6.99 -3.28 -7.56
C ARG A 303 8.35 -3.96 -7.48
N ARG A 304 9.24 -3.44 -6.66
CA ARG A 304 10.55 -4.04 -6.36
C ARG A 304 10.68 -4.29 -4.86
N PRO A 305 11.51 -5.24 -4.45
CA PRO A 305 11.80 -5.42 -3.04
C PRO A 305 12.76 -4.32 -2.55
N TRP A 306 12.22 -3.42 -1.74
CA TRP A 306 12.99 -2.42 -1.03
C TRP A 306 13.34 -2.95 0.35
N SER A 307 14.59 -2.84 0.77
CA SER A 307 15.06 -3.45 2.01
C SER A 307 14.43 -2.82 3.25
N ARG A 308 14.21 -1.52 3.23
CA ARG A 308 13.53 -0.78 4.31
C ARG A 308 12.11 -1.27 4.49
N ASP A 309 11.32 -1.28 3.39
CA ASP A 309 9.94 -1.75 3.40
C ASP A 309 9.84 -3.20 3.84
N ALA A 310 10.74 -4.05 3.35
CA ALA A 310 10.78 -5.46 3.74
C ALA A 310 11.09 -5.62 5.23
N ALA A 311 12.10 -4.92 5.76
CA ALA A 311 12.52 -5.02 7.15
C ALA A 311 11.41 -4.55 8.12
N GLU A 312 10.84 -3.38 7.86
CA GLU A 312 9.77 -2.83 8.70
C GLU A 312 8.47 -3.62 8.56
N GLY A 313 8.09 -3.98 7.34
CA GLY A 313 6.92 -4.83 7.11
C GLY A 313 7.05 -6.22 7.74
N PHE A 314 8.23 -6.82 7.77
CA PHE A 314 8.47 -8.05 8.52
C PHE A 314 8.30 -7.86 10.04
N ARG A 315 8.74 -6.74 10.59
CA ARG A 315 8.57 -6.41 11.99
C ARG A 315 7.10 -6.39 12.40
N TRP A 316 6.25 -5.72 11.61
CA TRP A 316 4.84 -5.45 11.93
C TRP A 316 3.85 -6.49 11.38
N ASN A 317 4.37 -7.54 10.71
CA ASN A 317 3.58 -8.64 10.18
C ASN A 317 4.12 -10.02 10.56
N ALA A 318 5.09 -10.10 11.48
CA ALA A 318 5.74 -11.36 11.85
C ALA A 318 4.75 -12.40 12.37
N ALA A 319 3.89 -12.04 13.33
CA ALA A 319 2.88 -12.94 13.87
C ALA A 319 1.87 -13.35 12.80
N THR A 320 1.43 -12.41 11.96
CA THR A 320 0.55 -12.71 10.83
C THR A 320 1.17 -13.73 9.87
N TYR A 321 2.44 -13.58 9.52
CA TYR A 321 3.14 -14.55 8.66
C TYR A 321 3.31 -15.91 9.31
N VAL A 322 3.74 -15.92 10.56
CA VAL A 322 4.03 -17.18 11.27
C VAL A 322 2.74 -17.93 11.60
N GLU A 323 1.79 -17.26 12.21
CA GLU A 323 0.64 -17.87 12.85
C GLU A 323 -0.59 -17.97 11.94
N LEU A 324 -0.95 -16.89 11.23
CA LEU A 324 -2.12 -16.91 10.34
C LEU A 324 -1.81 -17.48 8.96
N LEU A 325 -0.67 -17.14 8.38
CA LEU A 325 -0.32 -17.56 7.03
C LEU A 325 0.48 -18.86 6.98
N GLY A 326 1.03 -19.30 8.12
CA GLY A 326 1.86 -20.52 8.20
C GLY A 326 3.19 -20.39 7.45
N CYS A 327 3.73 -19.18 7.37
CA CYS A 327 4.91 -18.83 6.57
C CYS A 327 6.20 -18.66 7.40
N GLY A 328 6.24 -19.18 8.62
CA GLY A 328 7.39 -19.03 9.51
C GLY A 328 8.73 -19.40 8.87
N GLY A 329 8.78 -20.51 8.13
CA GLY A 329 9.99 -20.92 7.42
C GLY A 329 10.38 -20.00 6.26
N TRP A 330 9.42 -19.34 5.60
CA TRP A 330 9.71 -18.40 4.53
C TRP A 330 10.28 -17.10 5.08
N ILE A 331 9.63 -16.49 6.08
CA ILE A 331 10.09 -15.23 6.67
C ILE A 331 11.45 -15.40 7.35
N SER A 332 11.70 -16.52 8.04
CA SER A 332 13.00 -16.84 8.65
C SER A 332 14.11 -16.86 7.61
N ARG A 333 13.93 -17.57 6.49
CA ARG A 333 14.93 -17.62 5.42
C ARG A 333 15.14 -16.26 4.75
N ALA A 334 14.08 -15.47 4.52
CA ALA A 334 14.19 -14.13 3.96
C ALA A 334 15.04 -13.22 4.86
N ILE A 335 14.77 -13.21 6.17
CA ILE A 335 15.50 -12.42 7.15
C ILE A 335 16.97 -12.87 7.24
N VAL A 336 17.25 -14.18 7.37
CA VAL A 336 18.61 -14.70 7.44
C VAL A 336 19.43 -14.29 6.21
N ARG A 337 18.82 -14.34 5.03
CA ARG A 337 19.49 -13.91 3.80
C ARG A 337 19.74 -12.42 3.77
N LEU A 338 18.76 -11.56 4.14
CA LEU A 338 18.96 -10.11 4.20
C LEU A 338 20.04 -9.71 5.20
N LEU A 339 20.11 -10.38 6.35
CA LEU A 339 21.20 -10.19 7.31
C LEU A 339 22.56 -10.56 6.71
N GLY A 340 22.62 -11.66 5.95
CA GLY A 340 23.83 -12.05 5.20
C GLY A 340 24.25 -10.97 4.19
N LEU A 341 23.31 -10.50 3.37
CA LEU A 341 23.58 -9.42 2.38
C LEU A 341 24.05 -8.14 3.07
N ALA A 342 23.50 -7.78 4.23
CA ALA A 342 23.95 -6.61 4.99
C ALA A 342 25.41 -6.72 5.42
N VAL A 343 25.86 -7.91 5.85
CA VAL A 343 27.26 -8.15 6.23
C VAL A 343 28.17 -8.12 5.00
N GLU A 344 27.76 -8.80 3.93
CA GLU A 344 28.56 -8.88 2.67
C GLU A 344 28.74 -7.52 2.02
N ALA A 345 27.72 -6.66 2.03
CA ALA A 345 27.70 -5.35 1.34
C ALA A 345 28.10 -4.17 2.26
N GLY A 346 28.39 -4.41 3.55
CA GLY A 346 28.65 -3.32 4.50
C GLY A 346 27.42 -2.47 4.82
N GLY A 347 26.23 -3.08 4.77
CA GLY A 347 24.95 -2.44 5.06
C GLY A 347 23.83 -2.87 4.11
N LEU A 348 22.59 -2.47 4.41
CA LEU A 348 21.46 -2.68 3.51
C LEU A 348 21.30 -1.51 2.54
N ARG A 349 21.13 -1.84 1.27
CA ARG A 349 20.83 -0.85 0.21
C ARG A 349 19.33 -0.57 0.15
N THR A 350 18.93 0.51 -0.49
CA THR A 350 17.51 0.86 -0.69
C THR A 350 16.74 -0.26 -1.39
N LEU A 351 17.24 -0.77 -2.50
CA LEU A 351 16.78 -2.03 -3.09
C LEU A 351 17.62 -3.18 -2.54
N VAL A 352 17.04 -4.36 -2.42
CA VAL A 352 17.72 -5.54 -1.86
C VAL A 352 19.04 -5.85 -2.58
N ASP A 353 19.13 -5.54 -3.85
CA ASP A 353 20.27 -5.82 -4.72
C ASP A 353 21.04 -4.57 -5.26
N SER A 354 20.52 -3.35 -5.01
CA SER A 354 21.09 -2.13 -5.62
C SER A 354 20.68 -0.84 -4.90
N GLY A 355 21.14 0.28 -5.39
CA GLY A 355 20.84 1.61 -4.85
C GLY A 355 21.80 2.06 -3.75
N ASP A 356 21.46 3.19 -3.13
CA ASP A 356 22.19 3.75 -1.99
C ASP A 356 21.89 2.97 -0.71
N TYR A 357 22.62 3.25 0.36
CA TYR A 357 22.37 2.63 1.66
C TYR A 357 21.14 3.24 2.33
N ALA A 358 20.32 2.37 2.95
CA ALA A 358 19.20 2.74 3.81
C ALA A 358 19.62 2.59 5.29
N SER A 359 19.77 3.71 6.00
CA SER A 359 20.32 3.76 7.34
C SER A 359 19.44 3.10 8.41
N ASP A 360 18.13 3.12 8.22
CA ASP A 360 17.10 2.58 9.09
C ASP A 360 16.78 1.10 8.81
N ALA A 361 17.12 0.58 7.62
CA ALA A 361 16.73 -0.77 7.21
C ALA A 361 17.40 -1.88 8.04
N PHE A 362 18.69 -1.73 8.39
CA PHE A 362 19.41 -2.76 9.14
C PHE A 362 18.89 -2.92 10.59
N PRO A 363 18.76 -1.86 11.41
CA PRO A 363 18.21 -2.01 12.75
C PRO A 363 16.73 -2.46 12.74
N GLN A 364 15.91 -2.06 11.76
CA GLN A 364 14.57 -2.62 11.57
C GLN A 364 14.61 -4.12 11.27
N LEU A 365 15.54 -4.57 10.43
CA LEU A 365 15.71 -6.00 10.13
C LEU A 365 16.13 -6.82 11.35
N LEU A 366 17.00 -6.28 12.22
CA LEU A 366 17.35 -6.92 13.50
C LEU A 366 16.13 -7.05 14.41
N ASN A 367 15.30 -6.01 14.52
CA ASN A 367 14.06 -6.06 15.30
C ASN A 367 13.06 -7.07 14.70
N ALA A 368 12.93 -7.15 13.38
CA ALA A 368 12.13 -8.16 12.70
C ALA A 368 12.64 -9.59 12.98
N ALA A 369 13.97 -9.78 12.96
CA ALA A 369 14.60 -11.05 13.28
C ALA A 369 14.30 -11.50 14.73
N LEU A 370 14.37 -10.58 15.66
CA LEU A 370 14.06 -10.85 17.09
C LEU A 370 12.57 -11.20 17.25
N ARG A 371 11.68 -10.48 16.59
CA ARG A 371 10.25 -10.80 16.61
C ARG A 371 9.95 -12.19 16.03
N VAL A 372 10.56 -12.54 14.90
CA VAL A 372 10.43 -13.89 14.31
C VAL A 372 11.04 -14.96 15.22
N TYR A 373 12.17 -14.68 15.88
CA TYR A 373 12.75 -15.58 16.86
C TYR A 373 11.79 -15.81 18.06
N GLU A 374 11.20 -14.77 18.61
CA GLU A 374 10.21 -14.87 19.70
C GLU A 374 9.03 -15.77 19.33
N LEU A 375 8.55 -15.69 18.10
CA LEU A 375 7.41 -16.45 17.60
C LEU A 375 7.74 -17.91 17.21
N THR A 376 8.99 -18.17 16.77
CA THR A 376 9.36 -19.47 16.19
C THR A 376 10.37 -20.27 17.02
N GLY A 377 11.06 -19.63 17.94
CA GLY A 377 12.20 -20.21 18.64
C GLY A 377 13.42 -20.52 17.76
N SER A 378 13.47 -19.99 16.52
CA SER A 378 14.48 -20.32 15.51
C SER A 378 15.87 -19.86 15.91
N GLN A 379 16.70 -20.80 16.37
CA GLN A 379 18.10 -20.55 16.70
C GLN A 379 18.95 -20.10 15.50
N GLU A 380 18.55 -20.48 14.29
CA GLU A 380 19.20 -20.03 13.06
C GLU A 380 19.04 -18.52 12.88
N VAL A 381 17.81 -17.99 13.05
CA VAL A 381 17.51 -16.56 12.97
C VAL A 381 18.28 -15.80 14.06
N LEU A 382 18.25 -16.26 15.31
CA LEU A 382 18.94 -15.60 16.43
C LEU A 382 20.46 -15.54 16.20
N ARG A 383 21.07 -16.66 15.77
CA ARG A 383 22.52 -16.70 15.46
C ARG A 383 22.87 -15.82 14.26
N ALA A 384 22.04 -15.76 13.23
CA ALA A 384 22.24 -14.87 12.09
C ALA A 384 22.19 -13.41 12.52
N ALA A 385 21.20 -13.03 13.36
CA ALA A 385 21.08 -11.69 13.93
C ALA A 385 22.31 -11.33 14.78
N SER A 386 22.77 -12.24 15.62
CA SER A 386 23.97 -12.02 16.47
C SER A 386 25.23 -11.77 15.64
N ARG A 387 25.50 -12.61 14.62
CA ARG A 387 26.65 -12.42 13.74
C ARG A 387 26.59 -11.11 12.94
N ALA A 388 25.41 -10.78 12.42
CA ALA A 388 25.22 -9.54 11.66
C ALA A 388 25.36 -8.30 12.54
N ALA A 389 24.83 -8.33 13.75
CA ALA A 389 24.96 -7.23 14.71
C ALA A 389 26.41 -7.03 15.17
N GLU A 390 27.18 -8.09 15.42
CA GLU A 390 28.60 -8.01 15.77
C GLU A 390 29.43 -7.40 14.62
N ALA A 391 29.19 -7.87 13.39
CA ALA A 391 29.84 -7.32 12.20
C ALA A 391 29.52 -5.83 12.01
N ALA A 392 28.23 -5.44 12.19
CA ALA A 392 27.81 -4.05 12.06
C ALA A 392 28.38 -3.17 13.19
N ALA A 393 28.46 -3.66 14.43
CA ALA A 393 29.05 -2.93 15.55
C ALA A 393 30.53 -2.61 15.31
N SER A 394 31.28 -3.55 14.74
CA SER A 394 32.66 -3.32 14.29
C SER A 394 32.75 -2.31 13.14
N ALA A 395 31.91 -2.51 12.12
CA ALA A 395 31.98 -1.73 10.89
C ALA A 395 31.49 -0.28 11.07
N LEU A 396 30.55 0.00 11.98
CA LEU A 396 30.05 1.35 12.24
C LEU A 396 31.14 2.35 12.65
N ARG A 397 32.29 1.87 13.17
CA ARG A 397 33.42 2.76 13.49
C ARG A 397 34.11 3.32 12.26
N THR A 398 34.04 2.63 11.14
CA THR A 398 34.64 3.07 9.87
C THR A 398 33.61 3.38 8.80
N GLY A 399 32.42 2.77 8.86
CA GLY A 399 31.30 2.97 7.96
C GLY A 399 30.45 1.72 7.77
N PHE A 400 29.16 1.80 8.05
CA PHE A 400 28.17 0.73 7.82
C PHE A 400 26.81 1.33 7.46
N SER A 401 26.15 0.83 6.42
CA SER A 401 24.89 1.40 5.89
C SER A 401 24.95 2.90 5.59
N GLY A 402 26.11 3.41 5.20
CA GLY A 402 26.33 4.84 4.98
C GLY A 402 26.37 5.69 6.26
N CYS A 403 26.46 5.04 7.43
CA CYS A 403 26.53 5.68 8.74
C CYS A 403 27.85 5.41 9.44
N ARG A 404 28.18 6.23 10.45
CA ARG A 404 29.36 6.10 11.31
C ARG A 404 28.98 6.31 12.77
N LEU A 405 29.60 5.54 13.67
CA LEU A 405 29.48 5.74 15.10
C LEU A 405 30.45 6.83 15.57
N GLU A 406 29.96 7.85 16.25
CA GLU A 406 30.75 8.93 16.82
C GLU A 406 30.05 9.43 18.09
N ASP A 407 30.80 9.58 19.19
CA ASP A 407 30.29 10.05 20.50
C ASP A 407 29.04 9.30 21.01
N GLY A 408 28.98 7.99 20.74
CA GLY A 408 27.83 7.16 21.13
C GLY A 408 26.58 7.38 20.27
N LEU A 409 26.68 8.03 19.12
CA LEU A 409 25.60 8.25 18.17
C LEU A 409 25.92 7.65 16.82
N VAL A 410 24.92 7.09 16.16
CA VAL A 410 24.99 6.69 14.76
C VAL A 410 24.67 7.89 13.89
N LEU A 411 25.68 8.40 13.21
CA LEU A 411 25.60 9.55 12.31
C LEU A 411 25.42 9.06 10.88
N CYS A 412 24.37 9.50 10.20
CA CYS A 412 24.00 9.10 8.85
C CYS A 412 23.75 10.32 7.96
N ARG A 413 23.77 10.16 6.64
CA ARG A 413 23.30 11.20 5.73
C ARG A 413 21.84 11.53 5.99
N ALA A 414 21.46 12.81 5.92
CA ALA A 414 20.11 13.27 6.21
C ALA A 414 19.04 12.58 5.36
N GLY A 415 19.30 12.29 4.08
CA GLY A 415 18.38 11.61 3.17
C GLY A 415 18.56 10.09 3.12
N SER A 416 19.20 9.43 4.10
CA SER A 416 19.41 7.98 4.07
C SER A 416 18.37 7.17 4.89
N SER A 417 17.56 7.81 5.73
CA SER A 417 16.44 7.18 6.44
C SER A 417 15.16 7.21 5.60
N TRP A 418 14.04 6.77 6.16
CA TRP A 418 12.75 6.78 5.48
C TRP A 418 12.29 8.19 5.03
N MET A 419 12.80 9.25 5.66
CA MET A 419 12.59 10.63 5.23
C MET A 419 13.68 11.05 4.22
N ASP A 420 13.62 10.47 3.02
CA ASP A 420 14.68 10.51 2.01
C ASP A 420 14.43 11.48 0.85
N SER A 421 13.32 12.22 0.83
CA SER A 421 13.09 13.19 -0.23
C SER A 421 14.04 14.38 -0.16
N VAL A 422 14.35 14.90 -1.34
CA VAL A 422 15.16 16.11 -1.53
C VAL A 422 14.31 17.10 -2.33
N HIS A 423 14.28 18.34 -1.90
CA HIS A 423 13.60 19.42 -2.59
C HIS A 423 14.53 20.62 -2.77
N GLU A 424 14.15 21.55 -3.61
CA GLU A 424 14.94 22.75 -3.84
C GLU A 424 14.56 23.82 -2.81
N VAL A 425 15.55 24.34 -2.09
CA VAL A 425 15.44 25.52 -1.20
C VAL A 425 16.48 26.54 -1.66
N ASP A 426 16.02 27.69 -2.14
CA ASP A 426 16.87 28.79 -2.64
C ASP A 426 17.93 28.33 -3.68
N GLY A 427 17.54 27.42 -4.60
CA GLY A 427 18.43 26.89 -5.63
C GLY A 427 19.37 25.77 -5.17
N VAL A 428 19.28 25.34 -3.92
CA VAL A 428 20.08 24.25 -3.35
C VAL A 428 19.23 22.99 -3.18
N ALA A 429 19.75 21.84 -3.60
CA ALA A 429 19.13 20.53 -3.32
C ALA A 429 19.23 20.25 -1.81
N TRP A 430 18.09 20.26 -1.12
CA TRP A 430 18.01 20.23 0.33
C TRP A 430 17.25 18.98 0.81
N PRO A 431 17.84 18.15 1.68
CA PRO A 431 17.14 17.02 2.28
C PRO A 431 15.93 17.49 3.11
N SER A 432 14.76 16.87 2.91
CA SER A 432 13.55 17.19 3.68
C SER A 432 13.71 17.00 5.18
N ARG A 433 14.69 16.18 5.58
CA ARG A 433 15.04 15.92 6.98
C ARG A 433 15.62 17.13 7.70
N LEU A 434 16.34 18.00 6.98
CA LEU A 434 16.97 19.16 7.57
C LEU A 434 16.01 20.37 7.57
N PRO A 435 15.95 21.16 8.66
CA PRO A 435 15.17 22.38 8.66
C PRO A 435 15.64 23.36 7.58
N PRO A 436 14.75 24.02 6.83
CA PRO A 436 15.13 25.06 5.87
C PRO A 436 15.98 26.18 6.50
N GLY A 437 15.74 26.50 7.77
CA GLY A 437 16.51 27.50 8.52
C GLY A 437 17.98 27.10 8.83
N TRP A 438 18.41 25.92 8.41
CA TRP A 438 19.81 25.50 8.50
C TRP A 438 20.55 25.72 7.18
N LEU A 439 19.88 26.17 6.12
CA LEU A 439 20.52 26.51 4.85
C LEU A 439 21.63 27.53 5.05
N GLY A 440 22.78 27.29 4.41
CA GLY A 440 23.99 28.11 4.55
C GLY A 440 24.82 27.88 5.83
N SER A 441 24.31 27.09 6.80
CA SER A 441 25.02 26.76 8.04
C SER A 441 25.22 25.25 8.26
N ALA A 442 24.47 24.40 7.56
CA ALA A 442 24.62 22.95 7.57
C ALA A 442 25.02 22.43 6.19
N ASP A 443 25.80 21.35 6.16
CA ASP A 443 26.18 20.66 4.93
C ASP A 443 25.10 19.66 4.53
N PRO A 444 24.35 19.81 3.41
CA PRO A 444 23.33 18.87 3.00
C PRO A 444 23.85 17.44 2.73
N SER A 445 25.15 17.29 2.51
CA SER A 445 25.84 16.00 2.34
C SER A 445 26.47 15.46 3.62
N GLY A 446 26.39 16.21 4.72
CA GLY A 446 26.96 15.88 6.03
C GLY A 446 26.30 14.67 6.71
N LEU A 447 26.90 14.27 7.83
CA LEU A 447 26.38 13.21 8.67
C LEU A 447 25.68 13.81 9.91
N TYR A 448 24.51 13.32 10.19
CA TYR A 448 23.61 13.79 11.26
C TYR A 448 23.15 12.63 12.13
N ALA A 449 22.94 12.85 13.40
CA ALA A 449 22.23 11.90 14.24
C ALA A 449 20.71 12.05 13.99
N LEU A 450 20.09 11.02 13.42
CA LEU A 450 18.66 10.94 13.18
C LEU A 450 18.01 10.19 14.34
N VAL A 451 16.98 10.75 14.95
CA VAL A 451 16.45 10.27 16.23
C VAL A 451 15.93 8.83 16.14
N GLU A 452 15.11 8.53 15.11
CA GLU A 452 14.56 7.19 14.91
C GLU A 452 15.65 6.15 14.57
N VAL A 453 16.63 6.51 13.76
CA VAL A 453 17.75 5.62 13.43
C VAL A 453 18.52 5.23 14.68
N ASN A 454 18.88 6.21 15.52
CA ASN A 454 19.57 5.96 16.78
C ASN A 454 18.72 5.13 17.76
N ALA A 455 17.41 5.42 17.82
CA ALA A 455 16.47 4.67 18.64
C ALA A 455 16.36 3.21 18.19
N LEU A 456 16.25 2.96 16.89
CA LEU A 456 16.13 1.59 16.33
C LEU A 456 17.42 0.77 16.54
N TYR A 457 18.60 1.39 16.37
CA TYR A 457 19.86 0.72 16.71
C TYR A 457 19.92 0.35 18.19
N LEU A 458 19.63 1.30 19.08
CA LEU A 458 19.65 1.04 20.52
C LEU A 458 18.64 -0.05 20.91
N GLU A 459 17.40 0.03 20.45
CA GLU A 459 16.37 -0.99 20.66
C GLU A 459 16.86 -2.37 20.25
N SER A 460 17.36 -2.50 19.01
CA SER A 460 17.75 -3.79 18.45
C SER A 460 18.91 -4.43 19.20
N TYR A 461 19.92 -3.65 19.62
CA TYR A 461 21.08 -4.17 20.35
C TYR A 461 20.75 -4.55 21.80
N VAL A 462 19.90 -3.78 22.48
CA VAL A 462 19.41 -4.11 23.83
C VAL A 462 18.56 -5.38 23.79
N LYS A 463 17.61 -5.46 22.87
CA LYS A 463 16.74 -6.65 22.73
C LYS A 463 17.53 -7.89 22.31
N LEU A 464 18.48 -7.76 21.38
CA LEU A 464 19.35 -8.86 20.97
C LEU A 464 20.18 -9.39 22.15
N SER A 465 20.78 -8.49 22.94
CA SER A 465 21.53 -8.88 24.14
C SER A 465 20.66 -9.66 25.13
N SER A 466 19.41 -9.21 25.32
CA SER A 466 18.43 -9.90 26.17
C SER A 466 18.07 -11.30 25.61
N ALA A 467 17.77 -11.39 24.31
CA ALA A 467 17.40 -12.63 23.65
C ALA A 467 18.54 -13.68 23.68
N LEU A 468 19.79 -13.24 23.47
CA LEU A 468 20.96 -14.14 23.59
C LEU A 468 21.13 -14.66 25.00
N ARG A 469 21.06 -13.81 26.03
CA ARG A 469 21.16 -14.22 27.42
C ARG A 469 20.06 -15.23 27.82
N SER A 470 18.81 -14.92 27.45
CA SER A 470 17.67 -15.81 27.75
C SER A 470 17.75 -17.15 27.03
N SER A 471 18.49 -17.24 25.92
CA SER A 471 18.74 -18.47 25.17
C SER A 471 19.98 -19.22 25.62
N GLY A 472 20.68 -18.77 26.67
CA GLY A 472 21.92 -19.35 27.12
C GLY A 472 23.09 -19.13 26.16
N LEU A 473 23.00 -18.18 25.24
CA LEU A 473 24.08 -17.84 24.30
C LEU A 473 24.91 -16.68 24.86
N GLN A 474 26.19 -16.72 24.55
CA GLN A 474 27.07 -15.59 24.87
C GLN A 474 26.70 -14.36 24.03
N VAL A 475 26.62 -13.21 24.70
CA VAL A 475 26.46 -11.90 24.02
C VAL A 475 27.85 -11.48 23.53
N PRO A 476 28.02 -11.20 22.22
CA PRO A 476 29.31 -10.71 21.73
C PRO A 476 29.67 -9.33 22.36
N ASP A 477 30.95 -9.12 22.63
CA ASP A 477 31.42 -7.88 23.29
C ASP A 477 31.09 -6.61 22.50
N GLY A 478 31.17 -6.68 21.16
CA GLY A 478 30.80 -5.57 20.29
C GLY A 478 29.34 -5.19 20.42
N VAL A 479 28.46 -6.19 20.57
CA VAL A 479 27.01 -5.96 20.75
C VAL A 479 26.72 -5.27 22.09
N SER A 480 27.31 -5.77 23.19
CA SER A 480 27.12 -5.17 24.52
C SER A 480 27.65 -3.74 24.58
N ARG A 481 28.88 -3.54 24.10
CA ARG A 481 29.54 -2.23 24.09
C ARG A 481 28.76 -1.19 23.27
N LEU A 482 28.29 -1.57 22.07
CA LEU A 482 27.52 -0.66 21.24
C LEU A 482 26.19 -0.28 21.90
N ALA A 483 25.50 -1.21 22.55
CA ALA A 483 24.28 -0.91 23.29
C ALA A 483 24.51 0.12 24.42
N GLU A 484 25.63 0.00 25.15
CA GLU A 484 26.00 0.96 26.21
C GLU A 484 26.37 2.33 25.65
N GLU A 485 27.19 2.38 24.59
CA GLU A 485 27.58 3.62 23.91
C GLU A 485 26.36 4.37 23.37
N LEU A 486 25.48 3.66 22.66
CA LEU A 486 24.25 4.23 22.12
C LEU A 486 23.28 4.73 23.22
N SER A 487 23.16 3.99 24.33
CA SER A 487 22.34 4.42 25.46
C SER A 487 22.86 5.73 26.06
N SER A 488 24.18 5.84 26.23
CA SER A 488 24.81 7.07 26.74
C SER A 488 24.65 8.24 25.76
N GLY A 489 24.95 8.01 24.48
CA GLY A 489 24.85 9.03 23.43
C GLY A 489 23.41 9.52 23.26
N PHE A 490 22.44 8.59 23.19
CA PHE A 490 21.03 8.94 23.08
C PHE A 490 20.54 9.80 24.25
N ARG A 491 20.87 9.37 25.50
CA ARG A 491 20.52 10.12 26.70
C ARG A 491 21.09 11.53 26.70
N SER A 492 22.32 11.70 26.23
CA SER A 492 23.00 13.01 26.25
C SER A 492 22.48 14.01 25.21
N ARG A 493 21.86 13.54 24.11
CA ARG A 493 21.50 14.40 22.97
C ARG A 493 20.02 14.42 22.63
N PHE A 494 19.31 13.31 22.86
CA PHE A 494 17.91 13.17 22.50
C PHE A 494 16.94 13.10 23.67
N TYR A 495 17.40 12.60 24.81
CA TYR A 495 16.50 12.48 25.96
C TYR A 495 16.14 13.84 26.54
N ALA A 496 14.86 14.11 26.61
CA ALA A 496 14.28 15.27 27.27
C ALA A 496 13.05 14.81 28.05
N PRO A 497 13.08 14.90 29.41
CA PRO A 497 11.97 14.42 30.25
C PRO A 497 10.64 15.08 29.87
N GLY A 498 9.60 14.29 29.66
CA GLY A 498 8.23 14.76 29.42
C GLY A 498 8.01 15.56 28.13
N ARG A 499 8.91 15.46 27.16
CA ARG A 499 8.75 16.12 25.84
C ARG A 499 9.31 15.26 24.72
N LEU A 500 8.87 15.55 23.48
CA LEU A 500 9.40 14.91 22.31
C LEU A 500 10.89 15.22 22.12
N PRO A 501 11.72 14.23 21.74
CA PRO A 501 13.11 14.47 21.38
C PRO A 501 13.23 15.29 20.09
N PRO A 502 14.37 15.98 19.86
CA PRO A 502 14.63 16.62 18.57
C PRO A 502 14.73 15.56 17.46
N LEU A 503 14.29 15.91 16.25
CA LEU A 503 14.29 14.99 15.12
C LEU A 503 15.71 14.70 14.61
N THR A 504 16.56 15.72 14.62
CA THR A 504 17.92 15.66 14.06
C THR A 504 18.88 16.43 14.94
N TYR A 505 20.07 15.88 15.15
CA TYR A 505 21.17 16.56 15.82
C TYR A 505 22.36 16.68 14.86
N ASP A 506 22.90 17.88 14.73
CA ASP A 506 24.09 18.19 13.96
C ASP A 506 25.31 18.22 14.91
N PRO A 507 26.18 17.22 14.88
CA PRO A 507 27.35 17.18 15.77
C PRO A 507 28.39 18.27 15.45
N SER A 508 28.44 18.74 14.19
CA SER A 508 29.42 19.74 13.77
C SER A 508 29.15 21.13 14.35
N THR A 509 27.88 21.46 14.56
CA THR A 509 27.44 22.77 15.10
C THR A 509 26.85 22.68 16.49
N GLY A 510 26.54 21.47 16.98
CA GLY A 510 25.81 21.23 18.24
C GLY A 510 24.33 21.60 18.16
N ARG A 511 23.76 21.85 16.99
CA ARG A 511 22.36 22.25 16.79
C ARG A 511 21.43 21.05 16.80
N ALA A 512 20.22 21.25 17.30
CA ALA A 512 19.16 20.26 17.31
C ALA A 512 17.90 20.80 16.62
N ASP A 513 17.26 19.95 15.81
CA ASP A 513 15.96 20.23 15.18
C ASP A 513 14.82 19.83 16.11
N TRP A 514 14.19 20.80 16.74
CA TRP A 514 13.06 20.62 17.67
C TRP A 514 11.69 20.62 16.96
N THR A 515 11.66 20.53 15.65
CA THR A 515 10.40 20.29 14.93
C THR A 515 9.75 19.02 15.46
N ARG A 516 8.46 19.08 15.80
CA ARG A 516 7.72 17.90 16.24
C ARG A 516 7.36 17.02 15.04
N GLY A 517 7.29 15.70 15.22
CA GLY A 517 6.92 14.79 14.14
C GLY A 517 6.96 13.33 14.55
N SER A 518 6.49 12.47 13.65
CA SER A 518 6.41 11.03 13.86
C SER A 518 7.74 10.35 14.21
N PRO A 519 8.92 10.76 13.68
CA PRO A 519 10.18 10.12 14.09
C PRO A 519 10.49 10.24 15.60
N ALA A 520 10.06 11.34 16.23
CA ALA A 520 10.21 11.50 17.69
C ALA A 520 9.29 10.55 18.45
N VAL A 521 8.07 10.33 17.95
CA VAL A 521 7.11 9.38 18.54
C VAL A 521 7.59 7.95 18.35
N GLU A 522 8.08 7.61 17.16
CA GLU A 522 8.75 6.32 16.89
C GLU A 522 9.87 6.06 17.90
N ALA A 523 10.78 7.01 18.08
CA ALA A 523 11.90 6.88 19.02
C ALA A 523 11.44 6.65 20.47
N MET A 524 10.43 7.37 20.93
CA MET A 524 9.88 7.20 22.28
C MET A 524 9.18 5.85 22.44
N ALA A 525 8.42 5.41 21.45
CA ALA A 525 7.70 4.15 21.47
C ALA A 525 8.65 2.93 21.53
N VAL A 526 9.68 2.91 20.67
CA VAL A 526 10.62 1.78 20.59
C VAL A 526 11.58 1.73 21.80
N LEU A 527 11.90 2.88 22.39
CA LEU A 527 12.78 2.97 23.57
C LEU A 527 12.01 2.97 24.91
N ARG A 528 10.73 2.65 24.91
CA ARG A 528 9.96 2.43 26.14
C ARG A 528 10.61 1.34 26.99
N GLY A 529 10.82 1.64 28.27
CA GLY A 529 11.49 0.73 29.22
C GLY A 529 13.01 0.63 29.05
N ILE A 530 13.58 1.25 28.02
CA ILE A 530 15.04 1.35 27.81
C ILE A 530 15.56 2.74 28.20
N ILE A 531 14.94 3.76 27.64
CA ILE A 531 15.26 5.18 27.89
C ILE A 531 14.09 5.89 28.56
N TYR A 532 12.88 5.69 28.04
CA TYR A 532 11.67 6.39 28.48
C TYR A 532 10.81 5.52 29.39
N SER A 533 10.41 6.10 30.52
CA SER A 533 9.41 5.53 31.41
C SER A 533 7.97 5.75 30.88
N ALA A 534 6.99 5.10 31.47
CA ALA A 534 5.58 5.35 31.17
C ALA A 534 5.17 6.81 31.55
N ASP A 535 5.80 7.36 32.59
CA ASP A 535 5.57 8.74 33.02
C ASP A 535 6.11 9.75 31.99
N ASP A 536 7.30 9.47 31.40
CA ASP A 536 7.84 10.30 30.32
C ASP A 536 6.91 10.34 29.12
N LEU A 537 6.36 9.16 28.71
CA LEU A 537 5.42 9.08 27.61
C LEU A 537 4.10 9.80 27.94
N SER A 538 3.58 9.62 29.15
CA SER A 538 2.37 10.31 29.61
C SER A 538 2.53 11.82 29.61
N ALA A 539 3.67 12.33 30.06
CA ALA A 539 4.00 13.74 30.08
C ALA A 539 4.18 14.34 28.67
N ALA A 540 4.69 13.53 27.70
CA ALA A 540 4.81 13.93 26.30
C ALA A 540 3.49 13.85 25.51
N TRP A 541 2.49 13.14 26.02
CA TRP A 541 1.22 12.89 25.32
C TRP A 541 0.53 14.16 24.78
N PRO A 542 0.44 15.28 25.47
CA PRO A 542 -0.15 16.49 24.90
C PRO A 542 0.49 16.91 23.58
N GLN A 543 1.83 16.81 23.46
CA GLN A 543 2.55 17.14 22.24
C GLN A 543 2.30 16.12 21.12
N VAL A 544 2.21 14.83 21.47
CA VAL A 544 1.87 13.76 20.51
C VAL A 544 0.44 13.91 20.00
N ARG A 545 -0.51 14.18 20.91
CA ARG A 545 -1.92 14.37 20.58
C ARG A 545 -2.15 15.50 19.57
N ASP A 546 -1.36 16.57 19.65
CA ASP A 546 -1.44 17.70 18.70
C ASP A 546 -0.99 17.30 17.27
N LEU A 547 -0.22 16.22 17.14
CA LEU A 547 0.23 15.67 15.86
C LEU A 547 -0.73 14.62 15.29
N VAL A 548 -1.69 14.12 16.09
CA VAL A 548 -2.63 13.09 15.67
C VAL A 548 -3.62 13.68 14.67
N VAL A 549 -3.75 13.02 13.53
CA VAL A 549 -4.75 13.34 12.53
C VAL A 549 -5.96 12.41 12.70
N TYR A 550 -7.14 13.01 12.71
CA TYR A 550 -8.41 12.32 12.82
C TYR A 550 -9.03 12.14 11.44
N ARG A 551 -9.81 11.08 11.28
CA ARG A 551 -10.55 10.78 10.07
C ARG A 551 -11.95 10.28 10.42
N ARG A 552 -12.96 10.70 9.63
CA ARG A 552 -14.32 10.15 9.71
C ARG A 552 -14.37 8.83 8.94
N MET A 553 -14.77 7.78 9.60
CA MET A 553 -15.03 6.47 8.98
C MET A 553 -16.28 6.52 8.09
N VAL A 554 -16.29 5.69 7.04
CA VAL A 554 -17.37 5.68 6.03
C VAL A 554 -17.85 4.26 5.68
N ALA A 555 -17.06 3.23 5.95
CA ALA A 555 -17.38 1.83 5.66
C ALA A 555 -17.62 0.98 6.90
N LEU A 556 -16.83 1.19 7.97
CA LEU A 556 -16.92 0.42 9.22
C LEU A 556 -17.59 1.21 10.35
N GLY A 557 -18.17 2.35 10.06
CA GLY A 557 -18.83 3.21 11.04
C GLY A 557 -19.11 4.59 10.48
N ASP A 558 -19.55 5.50 11.34
CA ASP A 558 -19.78 6.92 11.03
C ASP A 558 -19.23 7.80 12.16
N SER A 559 -18.15 7.36 12.78
CA SER A 559 -17.49 8.12 13.85
C SER A 559 -16.19 8.74 13.37
N VAL A 560 -15.78 9.81 14.04
CA VAL A 560 -14.48 10.43 13.87
C VAL A 560 -13.55 9.85 14.93
N ALA A 561 -12.41 9.30 14.49
CA ALA A 561 -11.44 8.68 15.35
C ALA A 561 -10.01 9.01 14.89
N PRO A 562 -9.00 8.81 15.74
CA PRO A 562 -7.61 8.94 15.34
C PRO A 562 -7.30 8.02 14.15
N PHE A 563 -6.49 8.51 13.23
CA PHE A 563 -6.09 7.78 12.01
C PHE A 563 -4.59 7.52 11.94
N GLY A 564 -3.80 8.55 12.21
CA GLY A 564 -2.35 8.49 12.15
C GLY A 564 -1.74 9.76 12.72
N ILE A 565 -0.48 9.99 12.41
CA ILE A 565 0.31 11.09 12.96
C ILE A 565 1.05 11.80 11.83
N VAL A 566 1.17 13.13 11.89
CA VAL A 566 1.92 13.90 10.88
C VAL A 566 3.41 13.60 10.93
N ALA A 567 4.04 13.51 9.78
CA ALA A 567 5.47 13.27 9.64
C ALA A 567 6.29 14.40 10.26
N ARG A 568 5.95 15.66 9.98
CA ARG A 568 6.55 16.85 10.60
C ARG A 568 5.50 17.95 10.79
N ASP A 569 5.53 18.60 11.96
CA ASP A 569 4.70 19.76 12.28
C ASP A 569 5.34 21.02 11.70
N VAL A 570 5.24 21.15 10.41
CA VAL A 570 5.72 22.29 9.63
C VAL A 570 4.55 23.06 9.04
N GLU A 571 4.82 24.03 8.17
CA GLU A 571 3.76 24.79 7.52
C GLU A 571 2.70 23.86 6.91
N ARG A 572 1.44 24.07 7.30
CA ARG A 572 0.30 23.27 6.85
C ARG A 572 -0.04 23.61 5.41
N ARG A 573 0.36 22.74 4.51
CA ARG A 573 0.10 22.82 3.08
C ARG A 573 -0.52 21.52 2.59
N PRO A 574 -1.42 21.56 1.59
CA PRO A 574 -1.86 20.34 0.95
C PRO A 574 -0.68 19.64 0.29
N TYR A 575 -0.72 18.32 0.25
CA TYR A 575 0.29 17.58 -0.48
C TYR A 575 0.19 17.89 -1.97
N LEU A 576 1.22 18.49 -2.50
CA LEU A 576 1.34 18.82 -3.92
C LEU A 576 2.50 18.09 -4.60
N GLY A 577 3.43 17.51 -3.86
CA GLY A 577 4.56 16.73 -4.38
C GLY A 577 5.71 16.53 -3.43
N ASP A 578 6.88 16.28 -3.98
CA ASP A 578 8.04 15.83 -3.21
C ASP A 578 8.53 16.86 -2.18
N ALA A 579 8.20 18.15 -2.36
CA ALA A 579 8.47 19.17 -1.36
C ALA A 579 7.69 18.95 -0.06
N GLU A 580 6.45 18.42 -0.15
CA GLU A 580 5.60 18.10 1.00
C GLU A 580 5.66 16.62 1.41
N TYR A 581 6.46 15.79 0.73
CA TYR A 581 6.47 14.34 0.90
C TYR A 581 6.73 13.89 2.35
N HIS A 582 7.56 14.62 3.08
CA HIS A 582 7.82 14.43 4.50
C HIS A 582 7.48 15.69 5.34
N GLY A 583 6.50 16.46 4.87
CA GLY A 583 5.99 17.65 5.55
C GLY A 583 4.77 17.37 6.43
N TYR A 584 3.72 18.18 6.27
CA TYR A 584 2.46 18.03 7.01
C TYR A 584 1.56 16.97 6.36
N VAL A 585 2.01 15.75 6.40
CA VAL A 585 1.39 14.55 5.81
C VAL A 585 1.35 13.40 6.80
N VAL A 586 0.45 12.43 6.58
CA VAL A 586 0.36 11.23 7.41
C VAL A 586 0.91 10.04 6.62
N TRP A 587 1.86 9.35 7.23
CA TRP A 587 2.38 8.07 6.74
C TRP A 587 1.80 6.93 7.57
N PRO A 588 0.97 6.04 7.03
CA PRO A 588 0.42 4.93 7.80
C PRO A 588 1.49 3.99 8.37
N ARG A 589 2.71 3.99 7.82
CA ARG A 589 3.84 3.26 8.40
C ARG A 589 4.18 3.72 9.84
N ASP A 590 3.87 4.98 10.19
CA ASP A 590 4.11 5.53 11.53
C ASP A 590 3.04 5.14 12.55
N THR A 591 1.89 4.67 12.06
CA THR A 591 0.73 4.36 12.93
C THR A 591 1.00 3.24 13.94
N PRO A 592 1.73 2.14 13.64
CA PRO A 592 2.08 1.15 14.66
C PRO A 592 2.86 1.74 15.84
N TYR A 593 3.74 2.69 15.61
CA TYR A 593 4.49 3.36 16.68
C TYR A 593 3.59 4.27 17.52
N LEU A 594 2.63 4.95 16.89
CA LEU A 594 1.59 5.68 17.61
C LEU A 594 0.76 4.73 18.49
N ILE A 595 0.36 3.57 17.98
CA ILE A 595 -0.38 2.53 18.72
C ILE A 595 0.44 2.07 19.94
N GLU A 596 1.73 1.76 19.75
CA GLU A 596 2.62 1.35 20.84
C GLU A 596 2.80 2.45 21.89
N PHE A 597 2.92 3.71 21.45
CA PHE A 597 2.98 4.86 22.36
C PHE A 597 1.67 4.98 23.17
N MET A 598 0.51 4.91 22.51
CA MET A 598 -0.80 5.00 23.15
C MET A 598 -1.03 3.85 24.15
N ARG A 599 -0.64 2.63 23.80
CA ARG A 599 -0.70 1.47 24.71
C ARG A 599 0.15 1.69 25.96
N ALA A 600 1.33 2.27 25.80
CA ALA A 600 2.24 2.53 26.91
C ALA A 600 1.65 3.45 27.98
N ILE A 601 0.76 4.35 27.58
CA ILE A 601 0.03 5.27 28.47
C ILE A 601 -1.41 4.82 28.75
N SER A 602 -1.75 3.58 28.41
CA SER A 602 -3.10 3.02 28.57
C SER A 602 -4.21 3.81 27.85
N ALA A 603 -3.87 4.49 26.76
CA ALA A 603 -4.84 5.16 25.91
C ALA A 603 -5.55 4.15 24.97
N ASP A 604 -6.80 4.43 24.61
CA ASP A 604 -7.56 3.61 23.68
C ASP A 604 -7.00 3.68 22.25
N VAL A 605 -6.76 2.51 21.66
CA VAL A 605 -6.22 2.35 20.31
C VAL A 605 -7.25 1.82 19.30
N GLU A 606 -8.44 1.42 19.75
CA GLU A 606 -9.44 0.80 18.89
C GLU A 606 -9.83 1.71 17.73
N GLY A 607 -10.03 3.00 18.01
CA GLY A 607 -10.36 3.99 16.98
C GLY A 607 -9.29 4.10 15.88
N VAL A 608 -8.01 4.02 16.24
CA VAL A 608 -6.89 4.03 15.27
C VAL A 608 -6.93 2.77 14.40
N LEU A 609 -7.13 1.60 15.00
CA LEU A 609 -7.20 0.33 14.31
C LEU A 609 -8.38 0.28 13.33
N LEU A 610 -9.58 0.63 13.80
CA LEU A 610 -10.79 0.65 12.97
C LEU A 610 -10.66 1.62 11.80
N ASN A 611 -10.10 2.81 12.03
CA ASN A 611 -9.97 3.84 11.01
C ASN A 611 -8.99 3.45 9.89
N ASN A 612 -7.94 2.70 10.23
CA ASN A 612 -7.01 2.15 9.23
C ASN A 612 -7.57 0.95 8.45
N LEU A 613 -8.54 0.21 8.99
CA LEU A 613 -9.30 -0.78 8.21
C LEU A 613 -10.35 -0.09 7.32
N ASP A 614 -11.04 0.92 7.84
CA ASP A 614 -12.04 1.69 7.09
C ASP A 614 -11.45 2.35 5.85
N HIS A 615 -10.29 3.04 6.01
CA HIS A 615 -9.57 3.62 4.90
C HIS A 615 -9.30 2.59 3.78
N MET A 616 -8.76 1.43 4.14
CA MET A 616 -8.40 0.37 3.20
C MET A 616 -9.60 -0.14 2.37
N VAL A 617 -10.80 -0.05 2.91
CA VAL A 617 -12.05 -0.43 2.23
C VAL A 617 -12.58 0.69 1.37
N ALA A 618 -12.50 1.94 1.84
CA ALA A 618 -13.24 3.08 1.32
C ALA A 618 -12.44 4.06 0.47
N GLU A 619 -11.12 3.93 0.41
CA GLU A 619 -10.24 4.89 -0.27
C GLU A 619 -9.02 4.20 -0.90
N GLY A 620 -8.38 4.85 -1.87
CA GLY A 620 -7.20 4.32 -2.53
C GLY A 620 -7.45 3.00 -3.27
N ALA A 621 -6.50 2.07 -3.23
CA ALA A 621 -6.68 0.74 -3.79
C ALA A 621 -7.43 -0.16 -2.80
N ILE A 622 -8.60 -0.64 -3.19
CA ILE A 622 -9.48 -1.44 -2.33
C ILE A 622 -8.75 -2.65 -1.75
N GLY A 623 -8.71 -2.70 -0.44
CA GLY A 623 -8.07 -3.77 0.32
C GLY A 623 -6.59 -3.50 0.66
N TYR A 624 -6.01 -2.38 0.23
CA TYR A 624 -4.62 -2.02 0.48
C TYR A 624 -4.49 -0.74 1.30
N SER A 625 -3.39 -0.60 2.00
CA SER A 625 -3.03 0.64 2.68
C SER A 625 -2.23 1.53 1.75
N SER A 626 -2.66 2.79 1.60
CA SER A 626 -1.93 3.78 0.81
C SER A 626 -0.61 4.17 1.45
N GLU A 627 0.29 4.70 0.66
CA GLU A 627 1.62 5.14 1.09
C GLU A 627 1.55 6.30 2.05
N LEU A 628 0.88 7.37 1.66
CA LEU A 628 0.74 8.57 2.47
C LEU A 628 -0.56 9.32 2.19
N PHE A 629 -0.92 10.21 3.11
CA PHE A 629 -2.11 11.05 3.04
C PHE A 629 -1.75 12.52 3.19
N SER A 630 -2.37 13.37 2.37
CA SER A 630 -2.41 14.79 2.62
C SER A 630 -3.23 15.04 3.89
N ALA A 631 -2.62 15.64 4.91
CA ALA A 631 -3.35 15.98 6.12
C ALA A 631 -4.26 17.21 5.89
N PRO A 632 -5.41 17.31 6.58
CA PRO A 632 -6.30 18.46 6.48
C PRO A 632 -5.62 19.76 6.91
N ILE A 633 -5.70 20.81 6.10
CA ILE A 633 -5.11 22.13 6.41
C ILE A 633 -6.05 23.02 7.23
N GLY A 634 -7.37 22.83 7.07
CA GLY A 634 -8.41 23.58 7.80
C GLY A 634 -8.64 23.14 9.25
N GLY A 635 -7.86 22.20 9.74
CA GLY A 635 -7.98 21.60 11.07
C GLY A 635 -8.40 20.14 11.02
N ASN A 636 -8.16 19.42 12.12
CA ASN A 636 -8.56 18.01 12.20
C ASN A 636 -10.09 17.87 12.29
N PRO A 637 -10.69 16.84 11.65
CA PRO A 637 -12.05 16.43 11.95
C PRO A 637 -12.16 16.23 13.47
N SER A 638 -13.17 16.81 14.07
CA SER A 638 -13.45 16.57 15.47
C SER A 638 -14.78 15.84 15.60
N PRO A 639 -15.06 15.16 16.72
CA PRO A 639 -16.36 14.57 16.96
C PRO A 639 -17.53 15.56 16.83
N ALA A 640 -17.26 16.85 17.00
CA ALA A 640 -18.24 17.92 16.98
C ALA A 640 -18.38 18.66 15.65
N GLY A 641 -17.52 18.41 14.64
CA GLY A 641 -17.53 19.18 13.39
C GLY A 641 -17.05 18.39 12.19
N ALA A 642 -17.67 18.63 11.03
CA ALA A 642 -17.23 18.09 9.76
C ALA A 642 -16.07 18.95 9.27
N SER A 643 -14.86 18.46 9.37
CA SER A 643 -13.73 18.95 8.59
C SER A 643 -13.35 17.89 7.55
N GLU A 644 -12.48 18.27 6.65
CA GLU A 644 -12.00 17.40 5.58
C GLU A 644 -11.28 16.17 6.15
N ASN A 645 -11.50 15.01 5.56
CA ASN A 645 -10.71 13.83 5.83
C ASN A 645 -9.30 13.98 5.22
N PRO A 646 -8.27 13.32 5.80
CA PRO A 646 -7.01 13.16 5.11
C PRO A 646 -7.23 12.42 3.79
N VAL A 647 -6.58 12.86 2.72
CA VAL A 647 -6.77 12.33 1.36
C VAL A 647 -5.60 11.44 0.98
N PRO A 648 -5.83 10.18 0.52
CA PRO A 648 -4.75 9.33 0.04
C PRO A 648 -4.11 9.92 -1.22
N VAL A 649 -2.80 10.06 -1.17
CA VAL A 649 -1.98 10.58 -2.26
C VAL A 649 -0.83 9.61 -2.56
N LYS A 650 -0.10 9.77 -3.64
CA LYS A 650 1.00 8.87 -4.03
C LYS A 650 0.56 7.43 -4.29
N ASN A 651 1.34 6.45 -3.84
CA ASN A 651 1.11 5.04 -4.14
C ASN A 651 -0.12 4.49 -3.40
N PRO A 652 -1.06 3.85 -4.10
CA PRO A 652 -2.30 3.37 -3.48
C PRO A 652 -2.13 2.08 -2.66
N ALA A 653 -0.97 1.43 -2.71
CA ALA A 653 -0.69 0.20 -1.98
C ALA A 653 0.78 0.12 -1.59
N GLN A 654 1.07 0.22 -0.30
CA GLN A 654 2.42 0.20 0.25
C GLN A 654 2.56 -0.88 1.32
N TYR A 655 3.62 -1.70 1.21
CA TYR A 655 3.81 -2.87 2.07
C TYR A 655 4.04 -2.51 3.54
N TRP A 656 4.95 -1.59 3.84
CA TRP A 656 5.21 -1.16 5.23
C TRP A 656 4.05 -0.42 5.90
N SER A 657 3.13 0.18 5.08
CA SER A 657 1.87 0.74 5.57
C SER A 657 0.79 -0.33 5.84
N HIS A 658 1.04 -1.58 5.39
CA HIS A 658 0.09 -2.70 5.45
C HIS A 658 0.39 -3.65 6.62
N TRP A 659 0.50 -3.09 7.81
CA TRP A 659 0.78 -3.79 9.06
C TRP A 659 -0.45 -4.53 9.61
N CYS A 660 -0.27 -5.72 10.19
CA CYS A 660 -1.34 -6.59 10.68
C CYS A 660 -1.22 -6.96 12.16
N ASP A 661 0.00 -7.11 12.68
CA ASP A 661 0.22 -7.63 14.04
C ASP A 661 -0.47 -6.80 15.15
N PRO A 662 -0.54 -5.43 15.08
CA PRO A 662 -1.28 -4.65 16.08
C PRO A 662 -2.75 -5.05 16.27
N TYR A 663 -3.42 -5.58 15.23
CA TYR A 663 -4.79 -6.10 15.32
C TYR A 663 -4.84 -7.41 16.10
N LEU A 664 -3.88 -8.33 15.85
CA LEU A 664 -3.78 -9.62 16.57
C LEU A 664 -3.54 -9.37 18.05
N GLU A 665 -2.68 -8.41 18.37
CA GLU A 665 -2.35 -8.02 19.74
C GLU A 665 -3.52 -7.35 20.47
N HIS A 666 -4.34 -6.58 19.75
CA HIS A 666 -5.48 -5.88 20.36
C HIS A 666 -6.68 -6.80 20.56
N TYR A 667 -7.13 -7.48 19.51
CA TYR A 667 -8.34 -8.32 19.58
C TYR A 667 -8.07 -9.72 20.13
N GLY A 668 -6.83 -10.17 20.08
CA GLY A 668 -6.47 -11.55 20.39
C GLY A 668 -6.95 -12.53 19.31
N TRP A 669 -6.35 -13.70 19.29
CA TRP A 669 -6.71 -14.76 18.35
C TRP A 669 -6.59 -16.13 19.01
N LYS A 670 -7.32 -17.13 18.48
CA LYS A 670 -7.24 -18.51 18.94
C LYS A 670 -6.09 -19.19 18.23
N GLY A 671 -4.99 -19.46 18.93
CA GLY A 671 -3.88 -20.25 18.42
C GLY A 671 -4.26 -21.71 18.15
N ASP A 672 -3.38 -22.43 17.43
CA ASP A 672 -3.60 -23.88 17.17
C ASP A 672 -3.67 -24.72 18.46
N GLY A 673 -3.15 -24.22 19.59
CA GLY A 673 -3.28 -24.85 20.90
C GLY A 673 -4.73 -24.94 21.41
N ASP A 674 -5.53 -23.89 21.18
CA ASP A 674 -6.96 -23.88 21.56
C ASP A 674 -7.82 -24.77 20.64
N ARG A 675 -7.31 -25.12 19.45
CA ARG A 675 -7.98 -26.04 18.50
C ARG A 675 -7.93 -27.49 18.94
N ALA A 676 -6.84 -27.90 19.60
CA ALA A 676 -6.70 -29.26 20.12
C ALA A 676 -7.74 -29.55 21.23
N GLU A 677 -8.08 -28.56 22.04
CA GLU A 677 -9.12 -28.71 23.07
C GLU A 677 -10.55 -28.73 22.49
N ALA A 678 -10.80 -28.01 21.41
CA ALA A 678 -12.11 -28.00 20.73
C ALA A 678 -12.36 -29.26 19.86
N GLN A 679 -11.30 -29.99 19.47
CA GLN A 679 -11.36 -31.25 18.72
C GLN A 679 -11.04 -32.50 19.55
N GLY A 680 -10.66 -32.35 20.81
CA GLY A 680 -10.16 -33.41 21.68
C GLY A 680 -11.13 -33.80 22.77
N SER A 681 -12.30 -34.34 22.43
CA SER A 681 -12.97 -35.33 23.28
C SER A 681 -13.66 -36.36 22.38
N PRO A 682 -12.99 -37.49 22.08
CA PRO A 682 -13.73 -38.65 21.64
C PRO A 682 -14.50 -39.18 22.86
N ALA A 683 -15.83 -39.04 22.84
CA ALA A 683 -16.68 -39.76 23.76
C ALA A 683 -16.35 -41.27 23.67
N ARG A 684 -15.79 -41.80 24.73
CA ARG A 684 -15.68 -43.23 24.91
C ARG A 684 -17.05 -43.80 25.21
N ASP A 685 -17.39 -44.82 24.47
CA ASP A 685 -18.28 -45.92 24.73
C ASP A 685 -19.79 -45.66 24.86
N ALA A 686 -20.50 -46.03 23.80
CA ALA A 686 -21.77 -46.75 23.91
C ALA A 686 -21.98 -47.68 22.69
N PRO A 687 -22.53 -48.88 22.87
CA PRO A 687 -22.45 -49.97 21.92
C PRO A 687 -23.52 -49.91 20.82
N ALA A 688 -23.16 -50.57 19.70
CA ALA A 688 -23.98 -50.78 18.53
C ALA A 688 -25.37 -51.34 18.81
N ARG A 689 -26.39 -50.74 18.19
CA ARG A 689 -27.62 -51.44 17.75
C ARG A 689 -28.00 -50.94 16.36
N GLY A 690 -28.22 -51.91 15.50
CA GLY A 690 -28.53 -51.73 14.11
C GLY A 690 -30.00 -51.31 13.85
N GLY A 691 -30.27 -50.91 12.64
CA GLY A 691 -31.64 -50.89 12.12
C GLY A 691 -31.89 -49.86 11.02
N GLN A 692 -31.81 -50.30 9.77
CA GLN A 692 -32.68 -50.03 8.62
C GLN A 692 -32.99 -48.61 8.11
N ARG A 693 -32.55 -48.38 6.84
CA ARG A 693 -33.21 -47.86 5.64
C ARG A 693 -34.43 -46.92 5.77
N GLY A 694 -34.32 -45.83 5.02
CA GLY A 694 -35.46 -45.03 4.56
C GLY A 694 -34.99 -43.78 3.79
N GLY A 695 -35.21 -43.83 2.44
CA GLY A 695 -34.85 -42.74 1.55
C GLY A 695 -35.88 -41.62 1.56
N GLY A 696 -35.53 -40.47 1.04
CA GLY A 696 -36.44 -39.37 0.79
C GLY A 696 -35.67 -38.07 0.45
N GLY A 697 -35.46 -37.82 -0.85
CA GLY A 697 -34.91 -36.55 -1.33
C GLY A 697 -35.95 -35.46 -1.28
N GLY A 698 -35.54 -34.26 -0.94
CA GLY A 698 -36.28 -33.03 -1.09
C GLY A 698 -35.34 -31.84 -1.26
N PRO A 699 -35.58 -30.94 -2.21
CA PRO A 699 -34.65 -29.83 -2.50
C PRO A 699 -34.74 -28.76 -1.43
N GLY A 700 -33.61 -28.44 -0.82
CA GLY A 700 -33.47 -27.38 0.17
C GLY A 700 -33.71 -26.01 -0.45
N ARG A 701 -34.70 -25.31 0.11
CA ARG A 701 -34.95 -23.89 -0.14
C ARG A 701 -33.80 -23.04 0.39
N PRO A 702 -33.39 -21.97 -0.33
CA PRO A 702 -32.42 -21.02 0.19
C PRO A 702 -33.03 -20.19 1.30
N LEU A 703 -32.30 -20.07 2.40
CA LEU A 703 -32.64 -19.17 3.51
C LEU A 703 -32.49 -17.70 3.08
N PRO A 704 -33.35 -16.80 3.50
CA PRO A 704 -33.26 -15.39 3.17
C PRO A 704 -32.12 -14.72 3.92
N VAL A 705 -31.26 -14.03 3.17
CA VAL A 705 -30.24 -13.13 3.70
C VAL A 705 -30.96 -11.92 4.30
N VAL A 706 -30.96 -11.81 5.62
CA VAL A 706 -31.47 -10.62 6.32
C VAL A 706 -30.40 -9.54 6.23
N ALA A 707 -30.54 -8.66 5.23
CA ALA A 707 -29.77 -7.42 5.17
C ALA A 707 -30.35 -6.43 6.21
N ARG A 708 -29.61 -6.16 7.28
CA ARG A 708 -29.91 -5.03 8.15
C ARG A 708 -29.54 -3.74 7.41
N ARG A 709 -30.58 -2.96 7.05
CA ARG A 709 -30.45 -1.59 6.56
C ARG A 709 -29.95 -0.70 7.71
N VAL A 710 -28.76 -0.14 7.55
CA VAL A 710 -28.35 1.05 8.30
C VAL A 710 -28.83 2.25 7.50
N LEU A 711 -29.93 2.86 7.92
CA LEU A 711 -30.44 4.10 7.37
C LEU A 711 -29.70 5.26 8.06
N LEU A 712 -28.84 5.95 7.30
CA LEU A 712 -28.35 7.27 7.68
C LEU A 712 -29.54 8.26 7.64
N ARG A 713 -30.00 8.71 8.79
CA ARG A 713 -30.93 9.82 8.91
C ARG A 713 -30.14 11.12 9.02
N ASP A 714 -30.14 11.89 7.95
CA ASP A 714 -29.77 13.30 7.99
C ASP A 714 -30.77 14.09 8.83
N ARG A 715 -30.32 14.70 9.90
CA ARG A 715 -30.98 15.84 10.54
C ARG A 715 -30.15 17.07 10.24
N ILE A 716 -30.53 17.78 9.19
CA ILE A 716 -30.09 19.15 8.98
C ILE A 716 -31.07 20.07 9.68
N ALA A 717 -30.61 20.75 10.73
CA ALA A 717 -31.33 21.86 11.33
C ALA A 717 -30.95 23.14 10.55
N HIS A 718 -31.93 23.75 9.91
CA HIS A 718 -31.81 25.08 9.34
C HIS A 718 -31.86 26.14 10.43
N GLY A 719 -30.83 27.00 10.50
CA GLY A 719 -30.88 28.28 11.18
C GLY A 719 -30.58 29.40 10.18
N PRO A 720 -31.28 30.53 10.24
CA PRO A 720 -31.23 31.55 9.21
C PRO A 720 -30.25 32.68 9.47
N GLY A 721 -29.69 33.23 8.40
CA GLY A 721 -29.34 34.64 8.32
C GLY A 721 -27.87 35.01 8.29
N GLY A 722 -27.48 35.72 7.25
CA GLY A 722 -26.28 36.56 7.22
C GLY A 722 -25.61 36.67 5.86
N GLU A 723 -26.16 37.50 4.99
CA GLU A 723 -25.48 37.99 3.76
C GLU A 723 -24.27 38.84 4.14
N ALA A 724 -23.14 38.60 3.51
CA ALA A 724 -22.14 39.62 3.23
C ALA A 724 -21.31 39.19 2.01
N GLY A 725 -21.66 39.73 0.86
CA GLY A 725 -20.90 39.59 -0.38
C GLY A 725 -19.64 40.44 -0.34
N LEU A 726 -18.56 39.92 -0.91
CA LEU A 726 -17.45 40.68 -1.44
C LEU A 726 -17.12 40.20 -2.84
N PRO A 727 -16.88 41.10 -3.81
CA PRO A 727 -16.68 40.73 -5.20
C PRO A 727 -15.23 40.35 -5.45
N VAL A 728 -15.00 39.16 -5.98
CA VAL A 728 -13.70 38.78 -6.53
C VAL A 728 -13.75 39.03 -8.04
N GLN A 729 -13.18 40.14 -8.50
CA GLN A 729 -12.77 40.32 -9.89
C GLN A 729 -11.33 39.74 -10.02
N GLY A 730 -11.23 38.58 -10.60
CA GLY A 730 -9.97 38.02 -11.07
C GLY A 730 -10.14 37.53 -12.50
N ARG A 731 -9.57 38.22 -13.48
CA ARG A 731 -9.50 37.74 -14.86
C ARG A 731 -8.51 36.58 -14.95
N GLY A 732 -9.00 35.34 -14.83
CA GLY A 732 -8.27 34.16 -15.23
C GLY A 732 -8.20 34.09 -16.76
N GLN A 733 -7.00 34.05 -17.33
CA GLN A 733 -6.81 33.63 -18.72
C GLN A 733 -7.23 32.16 -18.81
N VAL A 734 -8.38 31.96 -19.46
CA VAL A 734 -8.84 30.63 -19.87
C VAL A 734 -7.86 30.14 -20.94
N LEU A 735 -7.09 29.12 -20.62
CA LEU A 735 -6.34 28.36 -21.63
C LEU A 735 -7.37 27.74 -22.61
N PRO A 736 -7.09 27.74 -23.91
CA PRO A 736 -8.03 27.23 -24.89
C PRO A 736 -8.37 25.79 -24.59
N ASP A 737 -9.65 25.46 -24.52
CA ASP A 737 -10.19 24.12 -24.45
C ASP A 737 -9.60 23.28 -25.59
N LEU A 738 -8.76 22.33 -25.25
CA LEU A 738 -8.41 21.28 -26.18
C LEU A 738 -9.67 20.45 -26.44
N PRO A 739 -9.99 20.13 -27.70
CA PRO A 739 -11.22 19.44 -28.03
C PRO A 739 -11.30 18.13 -27.24
N ARG A 740 -12.28 18.03 -26.37
CA ARG A 740 -12.68 16.80 -25.67
C ARG A 740 -13.22 15.86 -26.75
N ARG A 741 -12.37 15.01 -27.30
CA ARG A 741 -12.86 13.82 -27.98
C ARG A 741 -13.05 12.76 -26.91
N ASP A 742 -14.28 12.64 -26.45
CA ASP A 742 -14.70 11.51 -25.62
C ASP A 742 -14.65 10.25 -26.50
N LEU A 743 -14.05 9.17 -26.01
CA LEU A 743 -14.05 7.89 -26.74
C LEU A 743 -15.47 7.35 -26.96
N ARG A 744 -16.46 7.89 -26.27
CA ARG A 744 -17.88 7.61 -26.49
C ARG A 744 -18.39 8.14 -27.84
N ASP A 745 -17.69 9.11 -28.45
CA ASP A 745 -18.05 9.72 -29.73
C ASP A 745 -17.28 9.08 -30.92
N ILE A 746 -16.56 7.98 -30.70
CA ILE A 746 -15.84 7.29 -31.79
C ILE A 746 -16.76 6.23 -32.36
N ASP A 747 -17.36 6.54 -33.52
CA ASP A 747 -17.97 5.53 -34.39
C ASP A 747 -16.86 4.56 -34.88
N ILE A 748 -16.88 3.35 -34.36
CA ILE A 748 -15.92 2.30 -34.74
C ILE A 748 -16.41 1.66 -36.03
N GLU A 749 -15.88 2.09 -37.17
CA GLU A 749 -16.10 1.42 -38.44
C GLU A 749 -15.24 0.14 -38.50
N LEU A 750 -15.86 -1.02 -38.34
CA LEU A 750 -15.19 -2.30 -38.42
C LEU A 750 -14.87 -2.68 -39.86
N ARG A 751 -13.58 -2.78 -40.22
CA ARG A 751 -13.16 -3.29 -41.53
C ARG A 751 -12.66 -4.72 -41.40
N PRO A 752 -13.06 -5.65 -42.29
CA PRO A 752 -12.57 -7.02 -42.24
C PRO A 752 -11.05 -7.11 -42.50
N CYS A 753 -10.36 -7.91 -41.70
CA CYS A 753 -8.94 -8.19 -41.94
C CYS A 753 -8.77 -8.88 -43.30
N ARG A 754 -7.94 -8.31 -44.19
CA ARG A 754 -7.50 -9.00 -45.38
C ARG A 754 -6.48 -10.06 -44.98
N PRO A 755 -6.58 -11.30 -45.44
CA PRO A 755 -5.54 -12.29 -45.25
C PRO A 755 -4.26 -11.80 -45.93
N SER A 756 -3.15 -11.76 -45.19
CA SER A 756 -1.83 -11.53 -45.79
C SER A 756 -1.50 -12.68 -46.72
N SER A 757 -1.33 -12.38 -48.01
CA SER A 757 -0.78 -13.28 -49.01
C SER A 757 0.66 -13.64 -48.71
#